data_00e4858c6e406eb45e4dacde1290a3e8
#
_entry.id   00e4858c6e406eb45e4dacde1290a3e8
#
_cell.length_a   1.000
_cell.length_b   1.000
_cell.length_c   1.000
_cell.angle_alpha   90.00
_cell.angle_beta   90.00
_cell.angle_gamma   90.00
#
_symmetry.space_group_name_H-M   'P 1'
#
loop_
_entity.id
_entity.type
_entity.pdbx_description
1 polymer ?
#
loop_
_entity_poly.entity_id
_entity_poly.type
_entity_poly.pdbx_seq_one_letter_code
_entity_poly.pdbx_strand_id
1 'polypeptide(L)'
;MEKNRIRSVKTGKSMRMSYQRQKEVLEMPNLIEVQKDSYKWFLDEGLKEVFDDISPIADYGGKFSLEFIDFTYDAKDAKYTIAQCKERDVTYAAPLKVRVRLINKETEEINEHEIFMGDLPLMTETGTFVINGAERVIVSQLVRSPGIYYAIAHDKLGKRLFSSTVIPNRGAWLEYETDSNDVFYVRVDRTRKVPITVLIRALGIGTNAEIVELFGEEPKILASFTKDTSTNYQEGLLELYKKIRPGEPLAVESAESLIMAMFFDPRRYDLAKVGRYKFNKKLHFNKRIVGHKLGEAVVDPSTGEILAEEGTNVTIELADKIQNAAVPFVWIQGEERKIKVLSSMMVDITAHVDLDCDPKELGVTELVYYPVLEKILEENDNLEDIKAAIKRDIHDLIPKHITKEDILASINYNMHLEYGIGTDDDIDHLGNRRIRSVGELLQNQYRIGLSRLERVVRERMTTQDMEGISPQSLINIKPVTAAVKEFFGSSQLSQFMEQNSPLGELTHKRRLSALGPGGLSRDRAGFEVRDVHYSHYGRMCPVETPEGPNIGLINSLASYARINEYGFIEAPYRKINHDDPTNPVVTDEVVYMTADEEDNYHVAQANEQLDKEGHFVRKNVSGRYREETQEYERRMFDYMDVSPKMVFSVATALILSLIHICTI
;
A
#
# COMPACT_ATOMS: atom_id res chain seq x y z
N MET A 1 -23.63 34.06 29.82
CA MET A 1 -22.34 34.39 29.20
C MET A 1 -21.24 34.06 30.21
N GLU A 2 -20.62 32.89 30.11
CA GLU A 2 -19.47 32.54 30.96
C GLU A 2 -18.28 33.38 30.54
N LYS A 3 -17.74 34.11 31.52
CA LYS A 3 -16.54 34.90 31.34
C LYS A 3 -15.42 34.02 30.80
N ASN A 4 -14.87 34.37 29.62
CA ASN A 4 -13.67 33.75 29.04
C ASN A 4 -12.59 33.64 30.12
N ARG A 5 -12.39 32.48 30.69
CA ARG A 5 -11.30 32.23 31.64
C ARG A 5 -10.01 32.07 30.85
N ILE A 6 -9.27 33.16 30.75
CA ILE A 6 -7.90 33.17 30.25
C ILE A 6 -7.10 32.17 31.13
N ARG A 7 -6.47 31.20 30.54
CA ARG A 7 -5.68 30.17 31.25
C ARG A 7 -4.20 30.42 31.00
N SER A 8 -3.40 30.30 32.03
CA SER A 8 -1.96 30.25 31.90
C SER A 8 -1.55 28.81 31.62
N VAL A 9 -0.95 28.56 30.46
CA VAL A 9 -0.52 27.24 30.01
C VAL A 9 0.98 27.24 29.84
N LYS A 10 1.64 26.19 30.37
CA LYS A 10 3.09 25.98 30.16
C LYS A 10 3.31 25.38 28.81
N THR A 11 4.02 26.09 27.94
CA THR A 11 4.38 25.61 26.60
C THR A 11 5.92 25.54 26.52
N GLY A 12 6.47 24.37 26.64
CA GLY A 12 7.92 24.16 26.74
C GLY A 12 8.51 24.84 27.99
N LYS A 13 9.43 25.76 27.79
CA LYS A 13 10.11 26.54 28.87
C LYS A 13 9.38 27.83 29.28
N SER A 14 8.33 28.24 28.57
CA SER A 14 7.62 29.48 28.78
C SER A 14 6.17 29.28 29.20
N MET A 15 5.64 30.25 29.98
CA MET A 15 4.23 30.36 30.33
C MET A 15 3.53 31.25 29.32
N ARG A 16 2.43 30.74 28.72
CA ARG A 16 1.62 31.50 27.74
C ARG A 16 0.17 31.60 28.23
N MET A 17 -0.49 32.67 27.83
CA MET A 17 -1.91 32.87 28.11
C MET A 17 -2.71 32.24 26.98
N SER A 18 -3.52 31.23 27.31
CA SER A 18 -4.43 30.55 26.38
C SER A 18 -5.81 31.24 26.44
N TYR A 19 -6.30 31.64 25.27
CA TYR A 19 -7.66 32.17 25.06
C TYR A 19 -8.61 31.12 24.49
N GLN A 20 -8.18 29.87 24.45
CA GLN A 20 -8.91 28.74 23.86
C GLN A 20 -10.22 28.52 24.63
N ARG A 21 -11.32 28.35 23.88
CA ARG A 21 -12.65 28.13 24.44
C ARG A 21 -12.90 26.66 24.75
N GLN A 22 -12.29 25.77 23.97
CA GLN A 22 -12.43 24.32 24.13
C GLN A 22 -11.29 23.73 24.96
N LYS A 23 -11.55 22.59 25.64
CA LYS A 23 -10.51 21.80 26.31
C LYS A 23 -9.64 21.14 25.23
N GLU A 24 -8.34 21.29 25.34
CA GLU A 24 -7.39 20.60 24.50
C GLU A 24 -7.30 19.14 24.97
N VAL A 25 -7.69 18.20 24.12
CA VAL A 25 -7.73 16.75 24.41
C VAL A 25 -6.44 16.09 23.95
N LEU A 26 -5.89 16.56 22.83
CA LEU A 26 -4.68 16.03 22.23
C LEU A 26 -3.63 17.15 22.16
N GLU A 27 -2.44 16.89 22.65
CA GLU A 27 -1.29 17.79 22.48
C GLU A 27 -0.83 17.80 21.01
N MET A 28 -0.20 18.92 20.60
CA MET A 28 0.36 19.02 19.26
C MET A 28 1.45 17.97 19.07
N PRO A 29 1.35 17.10 18.05
CA PRO A 29 2.36 16.07 17.78
C PRO A 29 3.68 16.71 17.35
N ASN A 30 4.75 15.90 17.34
CA ASN A 30 6.02 16.34 16.78
C ASN A 30 5.88 16.53 15.26
N LEU A 31 5.95 17.78 14.81
CA LEU A 31 5.64 18.16 13.43
C LEU A 31 6.63 17.63 12.37
N ILE A 32 7.84 17.22 12.78
CA ILE A 32 8.85 16.62 11.90
C ILE A 32 8.93 15.08 12.02
N GLU A 33 8.03 14.49 12.76
CA GLU A 33 7.97 13.03 12.97
C GLU A 33 7.86 12.25 11.65
N VAL A 34 7.09 12.76 10.70
CA VAL A 34 6.94 12.20 9.36
C VAL A 34 8.29 11.92 8.67
N GLN A 35 9.26 12.85 8.80
CA GLN A 35 10.60 12.70 8.23
C GLN A 35 11.42 11.70 9.05
N LYS A 36 11.41 11.85 10.39
CA LYS A 36 12.26 11.06 11.29
C LYS A 36 11.84 9.59 11.34
N ASP A 37 10.55 9.32 11.48
CA ASP A 37 10.05 7.94 11.59
C ASP A 37 10.26 7.17 10.31
N SER A 38 10.02 7.82 9.17
CA SER A 38 10.28 7.19 7.87
C SER A 38 11.77 6.87 7.66
N TYR A 39 12.67 7.75 8.06
CA TYR A 39 14.10 7.50 7.95
C TYR A 39 14.57 6.43 8.94
N LYS A 40 14.01 6.41 10.16
CA LYS A 40 14.27 5.39 11.16
C LYS A 40 13.84 4.01 10.64
N TRP A 41 12.62 3.90 10.12
CA TRP A 41 12.14 2.67 9.49
C TRP A 41 13.07 2.19 8.37
N PHE A 42 13.58 3.11 7.54
CA PHE A 42 14.54 2.76 6.48
C PHE A 42 15.81 2.14 7.04
N LEU A 43 16.34 2.67 8.15
CA LEU A 43 17.54 2.15 8.79
C LEU A 43 17.32 0.81 9.49
N ASP A 44 16.16 0.66 10.17
CA ASP A 44 15.87 -0.52 10.99
C ASP A 44 15.37 -1.71 10.14
N GLU A 45 14.50 -1.45 9.17
CA GLU A 45 13.82 -2.48 8.36
C GLU A 45 14.09 -2.35 6.86
N GLY A 46 14.00 -1.14 6.32
CA GLY A 46 14.00 -0.91 4.88
C GLY A 46 15.28 -1.33 4.16
N LEU A 47 16.45 -1.13 4.76
CA LEU A 47 17.72 -1.61 4.21
C LEU A 47 17.81 -3.13 4.25
N LYS A 48 17.36 -3.75 5.35
CA LYS A 48 17.35 -5.20 5.50
C LYS A 48 16.50 -5.86 4.43
N GLU A 49 15.27 -5.36 4.23
CA GLU A 49 14.38 -5.87 3.18
C GLU A 49 15.02 -5.85 1.78
N VAL A 50 15.78 -4.80 1.46
CA VAL A 50 16.44 -4.71 0.14
C VAL A 50 17.57 -5.71 0.01
N PHE A 51 18.35 -5.95 1.06
CA PHE A 51 19.41 -6.95 1.03
C PHE A 51 18.82 -8.37 0.97
N ASP A 52 17.75 -8.65 1.71
CA ASP A 52 17.06 -9.94 1.70
C ASP A 52 16.43 -10.23 0.34
N ASP A 53 15.80 -9.23 -0.32
CA ASP A 53 15.18 -9.36 -1.65
C ASP A 53 16.20 -9.77 -2.75
N ILE A 54 17.47 -9.40 -2.61
CA ILE A 54 18.52 -9.67 -3.60
C ILE A 54 19.30 -10.92 -3.26
N SER A 55 19.39 -11.27 -1.99
CA SER A 55 20.08 -12.46 -1.50
C SER A 55 19.21 -13.72 -1.70
N PRO A 56 19.80 -14.87 -2.09
CA PRO A 56 21.16 -15.08 -2.56
C PRO A 56 21.35 -14.72 -4.05
N ILE A 57 22.55 -14.24 -4.42
CA ILE A 57 22.95 -14.08 -5.83
C ILE A 57 23.67 -15.35 -6.27
N ALA A 58 23.03 -16.17 -7.09
CA ALA A 58 23.65 -17.36 -7.65
C ALA A 58 24.18 -17.11 -9.06
N ASP A 59 25.24 -17.82 -9.44
CA ASP A 59 25.72 -17.87 -10.83
C ASP A 59 24.75 -18.66 -11.71
N TYR A 60 24.91 -18.58 -13.04
CA TYR A 60 24.07 -19.31 -13.99
C TYR A 60 24.24 -20.85 -13.89
N GLY A 61 25.38 -21.32 -13.40
CA GLY A 61 25.68 -22.74 -13.20
C GLY A 61 25.24 -23.29 -11.84
N GLY A 62 24.82 -22.41 -10.91
CA GLY A 62 24.41 -22.79 -9.56
C GLY A 62 25.53 -23.27 -8.63
N LYS A 63 26.80 -23.08 -9.04
CA LYS A 63 28.01 -23.52 -8.28
C LYS A 63 28.34 -22.57 -7.13
N PHE A 64 28.17 -21.29 -7.35
CA PHE A 64 28.50 -20.24 -6.39
C PHE A 64 27.27 -19.48 -5.96
N SER A 65 27.23 -19.14 -4.67
CA SER A 65 26.15 -18.32 -4.08
C SER A 65 26.75 -17.23 -3.20
N LEU A 66 26.37 -15.99 -3.46
CA LEU A 66 26.73 -14.83 -2.66
C LEU A 66 25.54 -14.40 -1.83
N GLU A 67 25.68 -14.36 -0.51
CA GLU A 67 24.65 -13.99 0.44
C GLU A 67 25.02 -12.72 1.19
N PHE A 68 24.06 -11.83 1.38
CA PHE A 68 24.16 -10.69 2.28
C PHE A 68 23.60 -11.12 3.65
N ILE A 69 24.44 -11.09 4.70
CA ILE A 69 24.05 -11.61 6.02
C ILE A 69 23.52 -10.50 6.89
N ASP A 70 24.28 -9.41 7.00
CA ASP A 70 24.01 -8.32 7.92
C ASP A 70 24.70 -7.05 7.44
N PHE A 71 24.26 -5.90 7.94
CA PHE A 71 24.88 -4.61 7.66
C PHE A 71 25.10 -3.84 8.94
N THR A 72 26.13 -3.01 8.96
CA THR A 72 26.48 -2.15 10.08
C THR A 72 26.75 -0.73 9.60
N TYR A 73 26.29 0.23 10.37
CA TYR A 73 26.64 1.63 10.25
C TYR A 73 26.71 2.24 11.65
N ASP A 74 27.61 3.19 11.88
CA ASP A 74 27.64 3.95 13.12
C ASP A 74 27.66 5.45 12.77
N ALA A 75 26.64 6.16 13.26
CA ALA A 75 26.58 7.61 13.07
C ALA A 75 27.76 8.35 13.70
N LYS A 76 28.46 7.74 14.68
CA LYS A 76 29.68 8.28 15.29
C LYS A 76 30.88 8.19 14.36
N ASP A 77 30.85 7.26 13.40
CA ASP A 77 31.90 7.10 12.38
C ASP A 77 31.78 8.14 11.25
N ALA A 78 30.84 9.10 11.35
CA ALA A 78 30.74 10.21 10.42
C ALA A 78 32.07 11.02 10.47
N LYS A 79 32.69 11.12 9.29
CA LYS A 79 34.01 11.74 9.15
C LYS A 79 34.07 13.20 9.59
N TYR A 80 32.94 13.91 9.44
CA TYR A 80 32.81 15.33 9.76
C TYR A 80 31.49 15.59 10.50
N THR A 81 31.50 16.59 11.38
CA THR A 81 30.28 17.11 12.00
C THR A 81 29.43 17.89 10.98
N ILE A 82 28.15 18.10 11.28
CA ILE A 82 27.22 18.86 10.41
C ILE A 82 27.79 20.26 10.06
N ALA A 83 28.35 20.96 11.04
CA ALA A 83 28.97 22.28 10.83
C ALA A 83 30.18 22.21 9.89
N GLN A 84 31.06 21.22 10.09
CA GLN A 84 32.22 21.01 9.23
C GLN A 84 31.81 20.58 7.81
N CYS A 85 30.72 19.82 7.66
CA CYS A 85 30.20 19.45 6.34
C CYS A 85 29.75 20.67 5.55
N LYS A 86 29.07 21.63 6.21
CA LYS A 86 28.65 22.89 5.59
C LYS A 86 29.84 23.80 5.23
N GLU A 87 30.84 23.87 6.09
CA GLU A 87 32.04 24.68 5.85
C GLU A 87 32.92 24.13 4.71
N ARG A 88 32.98 22.79 4.57
CA ARG A 88 33.86 22.13 3.61
C ARG A 88 33.16 21.64 2.33
N ASP A 89 31.90 21.96 2.15
CA ASP A 89 31.08 21.52 1.02
C ASP A 89 31.06 20.01 0.82
N VAL A 90 30.98 19.25 1.93
CA VAL A 90 30.93 17.78 1.91
C VAL A 90 29.58 17.25 2.42
N THR A 91 29.32 15.97 2.16
CA THR A 91 28.07 15.32 2.58
C THR A 91 28.21 14.75 3.99
N TYR A 92 27.21 14.98 4.83
CA TYR A 92 27.09 14.34 6.14
C TYR A 92 26.62 12.90 5.97
N ALA A 93 27.54 11.95 6.14
CA ALA A 93 27.32 10.52 5.91
C ALA A 93 28.18 9.65 6.82
N ALA A 94 27.74 8.43 7.05
CA ALA A 94 28.51 7.38 7.73
C ALA A 94 28.81 6.23 6.76
N PRO A 95 29.93 5.49 6.96
CA PRO A 95 30.25 4.34 6.14
C PRO A 95 29.26 3.20 6.39
N LEU A 96 28.63 2.70 5.32
CA LEU A 96 27.81 1.50 5.33
C LEU A 96 28.69 0.29 5.04
N LYS A 97 28.75 -0.65 5.96
CA LYS A 97 29.49 -1.90 5.83
C LYS A 97 28.51 -3.06 5.82
N VAL A 98 28.74 -4.03 4.96
CA VAL A 98 27.87 -5.19 4.78
C VAL A 98 28.72 -6.46 4.89
N ARG A 99 28.26 -7.40 5.72
CA ARG A 99 28.85 -8.72 5.83
C ARG A 99 28.29 -9.62 4.74
N VAL A 100 29.18 -10.17 3.94
CA VAL A 100 28.85 -10.97 2.78
C VAL A 100 29.49 -12.34 2.91
N ARG A 101 28.76 -13.37 2.52
CA ARG A 101 29.18 -14.76 2.50
C ARG A 101 29.20 -15.27 1.07
N LEU A 102 30.33 -15.76 0.61
CA LEU A 102 30.44 -16.48 -0.65
C LEU A 102 30.53 -17.98 -0.35
N ILE A 103 29.60 -18.75 -0.89
CA ILE A 103 29.51 -20.20 -0.74
C ILE A 103 29.88 -20.84 -2.07
N ASN A 104 30.88 -21.71 -2.07
CA ASN A 104 31.16 -22.61 -3.17
C ASN A 104 30.48 -23.96 -2.88
N LYS A 105 29.45 -24.31 -3.66
CA LYS A 105 28.67 -25.54 -3.44
C LYS A 105 29.39 -26.80 -3.87
N GLU A 106 30.45 -26.71 -4.69
CA GLU A 106 31.27 -27.85 -5.10
C GLU A 106 32.31 -28.25 -4.06
N THR A 107 32.96 -27.24 -3.42
CA THR A 107 34.01 -27.46 -2.42
C THR A 107 33.52 -27.30 -0.99
N GLU A 108 32.27 -26.86 -0.79
CA GLU A 108 31.68 -26.50 0.52
C GLU A 108 32.47 -25.41 1.27
N GLU A 109 33.31 -24.67 0.55
CA GLU A 109 34.02 -23.54 1.14
C GLU A 109 33.12 -22.33 1.37
N ILE A 110 33.25 -21.74 2.55
CA ILE A 110 32.53 -20.55 2.96
C ILE A 110 33.53 -19.44 3.26
N ASN A 111 33.45 -18.36 2.49
CA ASN A 111 34.25 -17.16 2.67
C ASN A 111 33.41 -15.96 3.10
N GLU A 112 33.61 -15.48 4.35
CA GLU A 112 32.91 -14.31 4.87
C GLU A 112 33.85 -13.09 4.89
N HIS A 113 33.34 -11.96 4.41
CA HIS A 113 34.04 -10.68 4.44
C HIS A 113 33.07 -9.52 4.76
N GLU A 114 33.59 -8.54 5.48
CA GLU A 114 32.93 -7.25 5.64
C GLU A 114 33.36 -6.33 4.49
N ILE A 115 32.38 -5.79 3.76
CA ILE A 115 32.59 -4.98 2.57
C ILE A 115 31.99 -3.59 2.77
N PHE A 116 32.77 -2.57 2.45
CA PHE A 116 32.29 -1.20 2.40
C PHE A 116 31.36 -1.02 1.19
N MET A 117 30.08 -0.63 1.43
CA MET A 117 29.06 -0.46 0.39
C MET A 117 28.86 1.00 -0.03
N GLY A 118 29.62 1.91 0.54
CA GLY A 118 29.51 3.35 0.26
C GLY A 118 29.09 4.15 1.48
N ASP A 119 29.08 5.44 1.32
CA ASP A 119 28.65 6.36 2.36
C ASP A 119 27.11 6.47 2.38
N LEU A 120 26.51 6.22 3.53
CA LEU A 120 25.10 6.38 3.80
C LEU A 120 24.83 7.80 4.29
N PRO A 121 24.10 8.65 3.53
CA PRO A 121 23.73 9.98 3.99
C PRO A 121 22.87 9.93 5.25
N LEU A 122 23.29 10.64 6.29
CA LEU A 122 22.59 10.68 7.58
C LEU A 122 21.62 11.86 7.66
N MET A 123 20.47 11.60 8.25
CA MET A 123 19.50 12.65 8.59
C MET A 123 19.95 13.40 9.83
N THR A 124 19.81 14.73 9.80
CA THR A 124 20.06 15.57 10.95
C THR A 124 18.94 15.48 11.98
N GLU A 125 19.15 15.98 13.19
CA GLU A 125 18.11 16.04 14.23
C GLU A 125 16.88 16.85 13.82
N THR A 126 17.05 17.75 12.85
CA THR A 126 15.97 18.59 12.30
C THR A 126 15.23 17.99 11.11
N GLY A 127 15.57 16.75 10.72
CA GLY A 127 14.88 16.05 9.61
C GLY A 127 15.37 16.46 8.22
N THR A 128 16.60 16.96 8.10
CA THR A 128 17.23 17.37 6.83
C THR A 128 18.45 16.53 6.51
N PHE A 129 18.94 16.66 5.29
CA PHE A 129 20.21 16.06 4.85
C PHE A 129 21.19 17.16 4.44
N VAL A 130 22.46 16.98 4.77
CA VAL A 130 23.53 17.88 4.30
C VAL A 130 24.25 17.19 3.16
N ILE A 131 24.04 17.67 1.96
CA ILE A 131 24.61 17.11 0.72
C ILE A 131 25.48 18.17 0.06
N ASN A 132 26.77 17.88 -0.09
CA ASN A 132 27.76 18.83 -0.64
C ASN A 132 27.68 20.21 0.04
N GLY A 133 27.58 20.22 1.38
CA GLY A 133 27.49 21.42 2.18
C GLY A 133 26.11 22.10 2.27
N ALA A 134 25.16 21.75 1.40
CA ALA A 134 23.83 22.33 1.37
C ALA A 134 22.81 21.48 2.12
N GLU A 135 21.97 22.12 2.93
CA GLU A 135 20.83 21.44 3.55
C GLU A 135 19.74 21.17 2.53
N ARG A 136 19.29 19.93 2.47
CA ARG A 136 18.22 19.47 1.59
C ARG A 136 17.11 18.79 2.38
N VAL A 137 15.89 18.94 1.88
CA VAL A 137 14.70 18.26 2.37
C VAL A 137 14.23 17.31 1.27
N ILE A 138 13.97 16.05 1.64
CA ILE A 138 13.33 15.12 0.76
C ILE A 138 11.81 15.26 0.96
N VAL A 139 11.14 15.79 -0.06
CA VAL A 139 9.70 16.01 -0.04
C VAL A 139 8.98 14.68 -0.19
N SER A 140 8.00 14.42 0.65
CA SER A 140 7.17 13.22 0.57
C SER A 140 6.31 13.27 -0.70
N GLN A 141 6.17 12.12 -1.35
CA GLN A 141 5.44 11.98 -2.61
C GLN A 141 4.07 11.35 -2.40
N LEU A 142 3.02 11.97 -2.96
CA LEU A 142 1.67 11.43 -2.99
C LEU A 142 1.46 10.64 -4.28
N VAL A 143 1.23 9.33 -4.17
CA VAL A 143 1.07 8.42 -5.31
C VAL A 143 -0.20 7.58 -5.15
N ARG A 144 -0.69 7.03 -6.26
CA ARG A 144 -1.73 6.00 -6.20
C ARG A 144 -1.15 4.76 -5.51
N SER A 145 -1.88 4.20 -4.55
CA SER A 145 -1.46 3.00 -3.86
C SER A 145 -1.43 1.80 -4.82
N PRO A 146 -0.50 0.84 -4.68
CA PRO A 146 -0.63 -0.45 -5.32
C PRO A 146 -1.95 -1.11 -4.91
N GLY A 147 -2.55 -1.85 -5.82
CA GLY A 147 -3.84 -2.50 -5.58
C GLY A 147 -4.62 -2.70 -6.86
N ILE A 148 -5.90 -3.01 -6.73
CA ILE A 148 -6.82 -3.11 -7.84
C ILE A 148 -7.88 -2.02 -7.76
N TYR A 149 -8.19 -1.41 -8.91
CA TYR A 149 -9.14 -0.30 -9.04
C TYR A 149 -10.17 -0.62 -10.09
N TYR A 150 -11.41 -0.37 -9.78
CA TYR A 150 -12.56 -0.57 -10.65
C TYR A 150 -13.19 0.76 -11.00
N ALA A 151 -13.55 0.94 -12.27
CA ALA A 151 -14.20 2.14 -12.76
C ALA A 151 -15.36 1.80 -13.68
N ILE A 152 -16.41 2.62 -13.61
CA ILE A 152 -17.60 2.53 -14.45
C ILE A 152 -17.60 3.76 -15.37
N ALA A 153 -17.57 3.54 -16.67
CA ALA A 153 -17.69 4.58 -17.67
C ALA A 153 -18.99 4.40 -18.47
N HIS A 154 -19.44 5.44 -19.14
CA HIS A 154 -20.60 5.38 -20.03
C HIS A 154 -20.16 5.57 -21.48
N ASP A 155 -20.66 4.72 -22.35
CA ASP A 155 -20.51 4.87 -23.79
C ASP A 155 -21.37 6.06 -24.29
N LYS A 156 -21.12 6.48 -25.53
CA LYS A 156 -21.89 7.54 -26.22
C LYS A 156 -23.40 7.24 -26.27
N LEU A 157 -23.79 5.98 -26.16
CA LEU A 157 -25.17 5.50 -26.12
C LEU A 157 -25.73 5.36 -24.71
N GLY A 158 -24.95 5.70 -23.66
CA GLY A 158 -25.34 5.57 -22.26
C GLY A 158 -25.17 4.16 -21.67
N LYS A 159 -24.62 3.19 -22.41
CA LYS A 159 -24.30 1.85 -21.90
C LYS A 159 -23.14 1.92 -20.89
N ARG A 160 -23.29 1.28 -19.74
CA ARG A 160 -22.23 1.16 -18.73
C ARG A 160 -21.13 0.24 -19.24
N LEU A 161 -19.89 0.73 -19.21
CA LEU A 161 -18.69 -0.02 -19.50
C LEU A 161 -17.85 -0.15 -18.24
N PHE A 162 -17.38 -1.34 -17.97
CA PHE A 162 -16.63 -1.67 -16.76
C PHE A 162 -15.17 -1.84 -17.10
N SER A 163 -14.32 -1.18 -16.36
CA SER A 163 -12.87 -1.31 -16.48
C SER A 163 -12.24 -1.52 -15.11
N SER A 164 -11.11 -2.17 -15.09
CA SER A 164 -10.32 -2.27 -13.88
C SER A 164 -8.83 -2.30 -14.19
N THR A 165 -8.04 -1.82 -13.24
CA THR A 165 -6.59 -1.73 -13.38
C THR A 165 -5.93 -2.31 -12.15
N VAL A 166 -5.07 -3.31 -12.36
CA VAL A 166 -4.19 -3.86 -11.33
C VAL A 166 -2.87 -3.12 -11.41
N ILE A 167 -2.52 -2.45 -10.32
CA ILE A 167 -1.30 -1.65 -10.20
C ILE A 167 -0.41 -2.29 -9.14
N PRO A 168 0.72 -2.91 -9.51
CA PRO A 168 1.72 -3.36 -8.55
C PRO A 168 2.60 -2.19 -8.07
N ASN A 169 3.32 -2.38 -6.99
CA ASN A 169 4.39 -1.47 -6.59
C ASN A 169 5.57 -1.55 -7.58
N ARG A 170 5.84 -2.75 -8.08
CA ARG A 170 6.82 -3.04 -9.13
C ARG A 170 6.31 -4.20 -9.99
N GLY A 171 6.33 -4.07 -11.30
CA GLY A 171 5.91 -5.11 -12.23
C GLY A 171 4.98 -4.61 -13.33
N ALA A 172 4.45 -5.55 -14.11
CA ALA A 172 3.55 -5.28 -15.23
C ALA A 172 2.13 -4.95 -14.74
N TRP A 173 1.52 -3.95 -15.35
CA TRP A 173 0.11 -3.62 -15.10
C TRP A 173 -0.80 -4.59 -15.84
N LEU A 174 -1.96 -4.90 -15.23
CA LEU A 174 -3.07 -5.55 -15.88
C LEU A 174 -4.23 -4.57 -15.98
N GLU A 175 -4.69 -4.31 -17.20
CA GLU A 175 -5.83 -3.44 -17.46
C GLU A 175 -6.94 -4.27 -18.09
N TYR A 176 -8.11 -4.31 -17.45
CA TYR A 176 -9.29 -4.99 -17.94
C TYR A 176 -10.27 -3.96 -18.51
N GLU A 177 -10.87 -4.25 -19.65
CA GLU A 177 -11.89 -3.39 -20.25
C GLU A 177 -13.01 -4.21 -20.92
N THR A 178 -14.24 -3.79 -20.76
CA THR A 178 -15.37 -4.31 -21.54
C THR A 178 -15.69 -3.36 -22.69
N ASP A 179 -16.01 -3.88 -23.86
CA ASP A 179 -16.43 -3.08 -24.99
C ASP A 179 -17.98 -3.01 -25.08
N SER A 180 -18.48 -2.22 -26.04
CA SER A 180 -19.93 -2.07 -26.30
C SER A 180 -20.63 -3.37 -26.70
N ASN A 181 -19.89 -4.39 -27.15
CA ASN A 181 -20.39 -5.71 -27.55
C ASN A 181 -20.30 -6.76 -26.43
N ASP A 182 -20.04 -6.33 -25.19
CA ASP A 182 -19.85 -7.18 -24.02
C ASP A 182 -18.64 -8.12 -24.09
N VAL A 183 -17.72 -7.88 -25.02
CA VAL A 183 -16.47 -8.60 -25.08
C VAL A 183 -15.53 -8.06 -24.03
N PHE A 184 -14.97 -8.95 -23.21
CA PHE A 184 -14.06 -8.61 -22.13
C PHE A 184 -12.61 -8.79 -22.57
N TYR A 185 -11.83 -7.73 -22.49
CA TYR A 185 -10.44 -7.67 -22.94
C TYR A 185 -9.49 -7.42 -21.77
N VAL A 186 -8.25 -7.85 -21.96
CA VAL A 186 -7.12 -7.53 -21.09
C VAL A 186 -5.97 -6.94 -21.88
N ARG A 187 -5.27 -5.97 -21.27
CA ARG A 187 -3.96 -5.47 -21.68
C ARG A 187 -2.94 -5.81 -20.63
N VAL A 188 -1.79 -6.27 -21.06
CA VAL A 188 -0.64 -6.49 -20.20
C VAL A 188 0.40 -5.42 -20.51
N ASP A 189 0.73 -4.59 -19.53
CA ASP A 189 1.80 -3.58 -19.61
C ASP A 189 1.81 -2.74 -20.91
N ARG A 190 0.69 -2.06 -21.22
CA ARG A 190 0.51 -1.19 -22.39
C ARG A 190 0.55 -1.89 -23.77
N THR A 191 0.48 -3.20 -23.81
CA THR A 191 0.40 -3.95 -25.07
C THR A 191 -0.98 -3.81 -25.73
N ARG A 192 -1.15 -4.40 -26.94
CA ARG A 192 -2.45 -4.48 -27.57
C ARG A 192 -3.37 -5.42 -26.79
N LYS A 193 -4.64 -5.05 -26.66
CA LYS A 193 -5.64 -5.84 -25.98
C LYS A 193 -5.86 -7.24 -26.60
N VAL A 194 -6.10 -8.21 -25.76
CA VAL A 194 -6.51 -9.58 -26.12
C VAL A 194 -7.78 -9.93 -25.38
N PRO A 195 -8.61 -10.88 -25.87
CA PRO A 195 -9.74 -11.40 -25.13
C PRO A 195 -9.29 -11.94 -23.75
N ILE A 196 -10.10 -11.74 -22.71
CA ILE A 196 -9.75 -12.18 -21.36
C ILE A 196 -9.52 -13.70 -21.28
N THR A 197 -10.21 -14.46 -22.11
CA THR A 197 -10.10 -15.91 -22.19
C THR A 197 -8.70 -16.39 -22.55
N VAL A 198 -7.95 -15.63 -23.34
CA VAL A 198 -6.54 -15.88 -23.64
C VAL A 198 -5.68 -15.84 -22.38
N LEU A 199 -5.89 -14.83 -21.51
CA LEU A 199 -5.19 -14.75 -20.23
C LEU A 199 -5.59 -15.93 -19.31
N ILE A 200 -6.87 -16.24 -19.21
CA ILE A 200 -7.37 -17.33 -18.36
C ILE A 200 -6.76 -18.66 -18.80
N ARG A 201 -6.66 -18.92 -20.12
CA ARG A 201 -5.98 -20.11 -20.64
C ARG A 201 -4.49 -20.12 -20.29
N ALA A 202 -3.81 -18.98 -20.45
CA ALA A 202 -2.40 -18.84 -20.10
C ALA A 202 -2.11 -19.06 -18.61
N LEU A 203 -3.12 -18.92 -17.73
CA LEU A 203 -3.03 -19.24 -16.30
C LEU A 203 -3.26 -20.73 -15.97
N GLY A 204 -3.51 -21.56 -16.96
CA GLY A 204 -3.63 -23.02 -16.82
C GLY A 204 -5.05 -23.56 -16.95
N ILE A 205 -6.06 -22.75 -17.26
CA ILE A 205 -7.44 -23.17 -17.50
C ILE A 205 -7.65 -23.25 -19.00
N GLY A 206 -7.39 -24.42 -19.59
CA GLY A 206 -7.20 -24.56 -21.03
C GLY A 206 -8.48 -24.56 -21.86
N THR A 207 -9.51 -25.25 -21.44
CA THR A 207 -10.70 -25.51 -22.25
C THR A 207 -11.85 -24.53 -21.98
N ASN A 208 -12.73 -24.34 -22.96
CA ASN A 208 -13.93 -23.52 -22.76
C ASN A 208 -14.83 -24.08 -21.66
N ALA A 209 -14.92 -25.41 -21.54
CA ALA A 209 -15.73 -26.07 -20.52
C ALA A 209 -15.22 -25.74 -19.10
N GLU A 210 -13.92 -25.82 -18.87
CA GLU A 210 -13.29 -25.46 -17.58
C GLU A 210 -13.50 -23.99 -17.23
N ILE A 211 -13.41 -23.09 -18.22
CA ILE A 211 -13.64 -21.65 -18.01
C ILE A 211 -15.09 -21.39 -17.62
N VAL A 212 -16.05 -22.04 -18.30
CA VAL A 212 -17.47 -21.92 -17.97
C VAL A 212 -17.80 -22.58 -16.63
N GLU A 213 -17.18 -23.69 -16.28
CA GLU A 213 -17.33 -24.29 -14.96
C GLU A 213 -16.81 -23.37 -13.85
N LEU A 214 -15.67 -22.71 -14.08
CA LEU A 214 -15.06 -21.81 -13.10
C LEU A 214 -15.90 -20.55 -12.86
N PHE A 215 -16.30 -19.84 -13.92
CA PHE A 215 -17.00 -18.54 -13.80
C PHE A 215 -18.52 -18.64 -13.81
N GLY A 216 -19.06 -19.78 -14.18
CA GLY A 216 -20.47 -19.93 -14.56
C GLY A 216 -20.71 -19.47 -16.00
N GLU A 217 -21.97 -19.55 -16.45
CA GLU A 217 -22.37 -19.10 -17.79
C GLU A 217 -22.46 -17.57 -17.87
N GLU A 218 -21.31 -16.89 -17.76
CA GLU A 218 -21.22 -15.42 -17.81
C GLU A 218 -21.29 -14.90 -19.25
N PRO A 219 -22.25 -13.99 -19.61
CA PRO A 219 -22.41 -13.47 -20.96
C PRO A 219 -21.14 -12.85 -21.53
N LYS A 220 -20.35 -12.12 -20.70
CA LYS A 220 -19.11 -11.49 -21.11
C LYS A 220 -18.02 -12.50 -21.47
N ILE A 221 -17.96 -13.63 -20.76
CA ILE A 221 -17.05 -14.75 -21.07
C ILE A 221 -17.49 -15.42 -22.38
N LEU A 222 -18.79 -15.68 -22.53
CA LEU A 222 -19.35 -16.30 -23.74
C LEU A 222 -19.13 -15.42 -24.99
N ALA A 223 -19.31 -14.10 -24.84
CA ALA A 223 -19.01 -13.13 -25.90
C ALA A 223 -17.52 -13.09 -26.23
N SER A 224 -16.64 -13.22 -25.21
CA SER A 224 -15.19 -13.21 -25.41
C SER A 224 -14.68 -14.44 -26.18
N PHE A 225 -15.31 -15.62 -26.06
CA PHE A 225 -14.98 -16.78 -26.86
C PHE A 225 -15.14 -16.52 -28.37
N THR A 226 -16.05 -15.67 -28.79
CA THR A 226 -16.25 -15.35 -30.23
C THR A 226 -15.05 -14.61 -30.84
N LYS A 227 -14.22 -13.97 -30.02
CA LYS A 227 -13.03 -13.20 -30.43
C LYS A 227 -11.72 -13.91 -30.10
N ASP A 228 -11.78 -14.97 -29.33
CA ASP A 228 -10.65 -15.78 -28.97
C ASP A 228 -10.33 -16.78 -30.09
N THR A 229 -9.08 -16.78 -30.53
CA THR A 229 -8.59 -17.72 -31.56
C THR A 229 -7.90 -18.93 -30.95
N SER A 230 -7.62 -18.90 -29.63
CA SER A 230 -6.99 -19.98 -28.90
C SER A 230 -8.02 -21.00 -28.39
N THR A 231 -7.64 -22.26 -28.34
CA THR A 231 -8.51 -23.37 -27.91
C THR A 231 -7.98 -24.12 -26.69
N ASN A 232 -6.70 -23.97 -26.39
CA ASN A 232 -6.01 -24.69 -25.31
C ASN A 232 -4.97 -23.81 -24.60
N TYR A 233 -4.37 -24.35 -23.55
CA TYR A 233 -3.34 -23.69 -22.74
C TYR A 233 -2.16 -23.18 -23.56
N GLN A 234 -1.61 -24.04 -24.45
CA GLN A 234 -0.41 -23.69 -25.22
C GLN A 234 -0.69 -22.56 -26.24
N GLU A 235 -1.82 -22.61 -26.91
CA GLU A 235 -2.23 -21.55 -27.82
C GLU A 235 -2.50 -20.23 -27.09
N GLY A 236 -3.10 -20.27 -25.91
CA GLY A 236 -3.32 -19.10 -25.06
C GLY A 236 -2.00 -18.45 -24.63
N LEU A 237 -1.01 -19.25 -24.22
CA LEU A 237 0.35 -18.75 -23.91
C LEU A 237 1.02 -18.10 -25.11
N LEU A 238 0.98 -18.73 -26.26
CA LEU A 238 1.61 -18.22 -27.48
C LEU A 238 0.95 -16.94 -28.00
N GLU A 239 -0.39 -16.85 -27.94
CA GLU A 239 -1.11 -15.64 -28.37
C GLU A 239 -0.79 -14.46 -27.41
N LEU A 240 -0.72 -14.70 -26.10
CA LEU A 240 -0.32 -13.68 -25.12
C LEU A 240 1.14 -13.26 -25.34
N TYR A 241 2.05 -14.24 -25.52
CA TYR A 241 3.47 -13.97 -25.78
C TYR A 241 3.70 -13.14 -27.03
N LYS A 242 2.99 -13.42 -28.13
CA LYS A 242 3.04 -12.68 -29.38
C LYS A 242 2.65 -11.20 -29.21
N LYS A 243 1.77 -10.88 -28.25
CA LYS A 243 1.41 -9.49 -27.95
C LYS A 243 2.44 -8.80 -27.06
N ILE A 244 3.03 -9.52 -26.12
CA ILE A 244 4.04 -8.97 -25.18
C ILE A 244 5.37 -8.75 -25.94
N ARG A 245 5.77 -9.72 -26.77
CA ARG A 245 7.02 -9.68 -27.56
C ARG A 245 6.78 -9.94 -29.04
N PRO A 246 6.31 -8.93 -29.78
CA PRO A 246 6.07 -9.07 -31.20
C PRO A 246 7.38 -9.28 -31.96
N GLY A 247 7.41 -10.31 -32.84
CA GLY A 247 8.55 -10.59 -33.70
C GLY A 247 9.56 -11.61 -33.15
N GLU A 248 9.42 -12.08 -31.93
CA GLU A 248 10.23 -13.19 -31.41
C GLU A 248 9.68 -14.56 -31.86
N PRO A 249 10.55 -15.59 -31.98
CA PRO A 249 10.11 -16.96 -32.28
C PRO A 249 9.13 -17.47 -31.23
N LEU A 250 8.07 -18.13 -31.68
CA LEU A 250 7.04 -18.67 -30.81
C LEU A 250 7.47 -20.04 -30.28
N ALA A 251 7.82 -20.11 -28.99
CA ALA A 251 8.11 -21.34 -28.26
C ALA A 251 7.29 -21.37 -26.97
N VAL A 252 6.64 -22.49 -26.68
CA VAL A 252 5.76 -22.64 -25.51
C VAL A 252 6.55 -22.46 -24.22
N GLU A 253 7.72 -23.06 -24.10
CA GLU A 253 8.59 -22.99 -22.92
C GLU A 253 9.04 -21.56 -22.63
N SER A 254 9.40 -20.79 -23.68
CA SER A 254 9.78 -19.38 -23.55
C SER A 254 8.60 -18.51 -23.15
N ALA A 255 7.41 -18.79 -23.66
CA ALA A 255 6.18 -18.09 -23.33
C ALA A 255 5.78 -18.32 -21.87
N GLU A 256 5.80 -19.58 -21.43
CA GLU A 256 5.52 -19.99 -20.06
C GLU A 256 6.51 -19.33 -19.08
N SER A 257 7.81 -19.47 -19.35
CA SER A 257 8.86 -18.84 -18.53
C SER A 257 8.70 -17.32 -18.43
N LEU A 258 8.34 -16.64 -19.53
CA LEU A 258 8.12 -15.20 -19.52
C LEU A 258 6.92 -14.81 -18.64
N ILE A 259 5.78 -15.48 -18.81
CA ILE A 259 4.54 -15.15 -18.11
C ILE A 259 4.68 -15.47 -16.63
N MET A 260 5.27 -16.62 -16.29
CA MET A 260 5.55 -16.99 -14.90
C MET A 260 6.49 -15.97 -14.22
N ALA A 261 7.56 -15.58 -14.89
CA ALA A 261 8.47 -14.57 -14.36
C ALA A 261 7.87 -13.16 -14.28
N MET A 262 6.90 -12.83 -15.16
CA MET A 262 6.28 -11.51 -15.19
C MET A 262 5.31 -11.27 -14.03
N PHE A 263 4.54 -12.29 -13.61
CA PHE A 263 3.49 -12.15 -12.62
C PHE A 263 3.78 -12.86 -11.28
N PHE A 264 4.49 -13.99 -11.32
CA PHE A 264 4.63 -14.88 -10.15
C PHE A 264 6.06 -14.91 -9.57
N ASP A 265 7.02 -14.20 -10.17
CA ASP A 265 8.36 -14.05 -9.61
C ASP A 265 8.38 -12.83 -8.66
N PRO A 266 8.57 -13.02 -7.33
CA PRO A 266 8.60 -11.93 -6.36
C PRO A 266 9.73 -10.93 -6.59
N ARG A 267 10.78 -11.30 -7.34
CA ARG A 267 11.86 -10.39 -7.74
C ARG A 267 11.45 -9.42 -8.83
N ARG A 268 10.46 -9.77 -9.66
CA ARG A 268 9.98 -8.96 -10.79
C ARG A 268 8.63 -8.32 -10.53
N TYR A 269 7.75 -9.00 -9.82
CA TYR A 269 6.41 -8.52 -9.49
C TYR A 269 6.24 -8.41 -7.98
N ASP A 270 5.98 -7.21 -7.50
CA ASP A 270 5.87 -6.91 -6.08
C ASP A 270 4.69 -5.98 -5.83
N LEU A 271 3.75 -6.43 -5.01
CA LEU A 271 2.61 -5.65 -4.54
C LEU A 271 2.99 -4.77 -3.33
N ALA A 272 4.10 -5.07 -2.66
CA ALA A 272 4.44 -4.60 -1.31
C ALA A 272 3.37 -4.98 -0.27
N LYS A 273 3.60 -4.66 1.00
CA LYS A 273 2.63 -4.90 2.09
C LYS A 273 1.30 -4.17 1.80
N VAL A 274 1.37 -2.93 1.34
CA VAL A 274 0.18 -2.12 1.06
C VAL A 274 -0.66 -2.67 -0.08
N GLY A 275 -0.05 -3.16 -1.15
CA GLY A 275 -0.78 -3.77 -2.27
C GLY A 275 -1.49 -5.05 -1.84
N ARG A 276 -0.81 -5.93 -1.09
CA ARG A 276 -1.43 -7.15 -0.54
C ARG A 276 -2.61 -6.82 0.38
N TYR A 277 -2.45 -5.88 1.29
CA TYR A 277 -3.54 -5.39 2.14
C TYR A 277 -4.74 -4.89 1.31
N LYS A 278 -4.50 -4.07 0.28
CA LYS A 278 -5.57 -3.54 -0.59
C LYS A 278 -6.27 -4.62 -1.41
N PHE A 279 -5.53 -5.61 -1.92
CA PHE A 279 -6.09 -6.77 -2.61
C PHE A 279 -6.97 -7.59 -1.68
N ASN A 280 -6.45 -7.95 -0.50
CA ASN A 280 -7.20 -8.71 0.49
C ASN A 280 -8.49 -7.98 0.88
N LYS A 281 -8.41 -6.68 1.19
CA LYS A 281 -9.56 -5.85 1.56
C LYS A 281 -10.62 -5.76 0.46
N LYS A 282 -10.20 -5.62 -0.82
CA LYS A 282 -11.12 -5.44 -1.96
C LYS A 282 -11.77 -6.74 -2.40
N LEU A 283 -11.02 -7.84 -2.46
CA LEU A 283 -11.49 -9.13 -2.95
C LEU A 283 -12.15 -10.00 -1.86
N HIS A 284 -12.14 -9.57 -0.62
CA HIS A 284 -12.78 -10.27 0.50
C HIS A 284 -14.27 -10.46 0.27
N PHE A 285 -14.83 -11.58 0.70
CA PHE A 285 -16.25 -11.90 0.53
C PHE A 285 -17.17 -10.87 1.20
N ASN A 286 -16.78 -10.30 2.35
CA ASN A 286 -17.59 -9.27 3.02
C ASN A 286 -17.87 -8.01 2.17
N LYS A 287 -17.04 -7.73 1.16
CA LYS A 287 -17.25 -6.63 0.21
C LYS A 287 -18.09 -7.01 -1.02
N ARG A 288 -18.38 -8.29 -1.17
CA ARG A 288 -19.00 -8.83 -2.40
C ARG A 288 -20.32 -9.55 -2.17
N ILE A 289 -20.46 -10.30 -1.08
CA ILE A 289 -21.66 -11.13 -0.86
C ILE A 289 -22.56 -10.65 0.27
N VAL A 290 -22.12 -9.73 1.12
CA VAL A 290 -22.93 -9.19 2.22
C VAL A 290 -24.16 -8.47 1.68
N GLY A 291 -25.33 -8.74 2.28
CA GLY A 291 -26.61 -8.18 1.87
C GLY A 291 -27.31 -8.94 0.74
N HIS A 292 -26.64 -9.92 0.13
CA HIS A 292 -27.24 -10.81 -0.87
C HIS A 292 -27.71 -12.12 -0.23
N LYS A 293 -28.61 -12.85 -0.92
CA LYS A 293 -29.06 -14.19 -0.53
C LYS A 293 -28.19 -15.25 -1.18
N LEU A 294 -27.88 -16.31 -0.44
CA LEU A 294 -27.20 -17.48 -0.98
C LEU A 294 -28.07 -18.19 -2.00
N GLY A 295 -27.51 -18.52 -3.15
CA GLY A 295 -28.15 -19.28 -4.21
C GLY A 295 -28.04 -20.79 -4.02
N GLU A 296 -27.09 -21.25 -3.21
CA GLU A 296 -26.84 -22.65 -2.86
C GLU A 296 -26.31 -22.73 -1.44
N ALA A 297 -26.43 -23.93 -0.82
CA ALA A 297 -25.85 -24.15 0.48
C ALA A 297 -24.33 -24.09 0.41
N VAL A 298 -23.72 -23.43 1.39
CA VAL A 298 -22.24 -23.31 1.51
C VAL A 298 -21.75 -24.36 2.48
N VAL A 299 -20.82 -25.16 2.04
CA VAL A 299 -20.20 -26.25 2.81
C VAL A 299 -18.75 -25.94 3.05
N ASP A 300 -18.26 -26.20 4.24
CA ASP A 300 -16.85 -26.11 4.59
C ASP A 300 -16.07 -27.23 3.86
N PRO A 301 -15.08 -26.90 3.02
CA PRO A 301 -14.32 -27.91 2.28
C PRO A 301 -13.53 -28.86 3.16
N SER A 302 -13.11 -28.44 4.36
CA SER A 302 -12.27 -29.22 5.26
C SER A 302 -13.06 -30.18 6.16
N THR A 303 -14.22 -29.71 6.68
CA THR A 303 -15.03 -30.49 7.64
C THR A 303 -16.26 -31.14 7.00
N GLY A 304 -16.72 -30.65 5.86
CA GLY A 304 -17.98 -31.06 5.22
C GLY A 304 -19.24 -30.54 5.93
N GLU A 305 -19.12 -29.66 6.91
CA GLU A 305 -20.24 -29.05 7.60
C GLU A 305 -20.93 -27.98 6.75
N ILE A 306 -22.23 -27.86 6.86
CA ILE A 306 -22.99 -26.79 6.21
C ILE A 306 -22.82 -25.50 7.02
N LEU A 307 -22.12 -24.53 6.46
CA LEU A 307 -21.91 -23.20 7.06
C LEU A 307 -23.19 -22.32 6.95
N ALA A 308 -23.90 -22.44 5.85
CA ALA A 308 -25.15 -21.72 5.61
C ALA A 308 -26.01 -22.45 4.58
N GLU A 309 -27.34 -22.41 4.75
CA GLU A 309 -28.31 -22.99 3.84
C GLU A 309 -28.66 -22.05 2.68
N GLU A 310 -29.17 -22.63 1.58
CA GLU A 310 -29.71 -21.88 0.43
C GLU A 310 -30.77 -20.86 0.90
N GLY A 311 -30.75 -19.65 0.33
CA GLY A 311 -31.67 -18.56 0.64
C GLY A 311 -31.34 -17.75 1.89
N THR A 312 -30.27 -18.08 2.63
CA THR A 312 -29.83 -17.31 3.80
C THR A 312 -29.29 -15.95 3.36
N ASN A 313 -29.71 -14.88 4.06
CA ASN A 313 -29.11 -13.54 3.88
C ASN A 313 -27.70 -13.51 4.49
N VAL A 314 -26.73 -13.08 3.72
CA VAL A 314 -25.32 -13.03 4.17
C VAL A 314 -25.10 -11.80 5.04
N THR A 315 -24.73 -12.01 6.29
CA THR A 315 -24.22 -10.97 7.21
C THR A 315 -22.71 -10.84 7.10
N ILE A 316 -22.14 -9.79 7.68
CA ILE A 316 -20.67 -9.59 7.72
C ILE A 316 -20.00 -10.77 8.41
N GLU A 317 -20.51 -11.19 9.56
CA GLU A 317 -19.97 -12.32 10.35
C GLU A 317 -20.01 -13.64 9.56
N LEU A 318 -21.11 -13.89 8.84
CA LEU A 318 -21.22 -15.08 7.99
C LEU A 318 -20.26 -15.03 6.81
N ALA A 319 -20.09 -13.86 6.18
CA ALA A 319 -19.13 -13.69 5.08
C ALA A 319 -17.69 -13.93 5.55
N ASP A 320 -17.32 -13.42 6.73
CA ASP A 320 -16.00 -13.63 7.32
C ASP A 320 -15.79 -15.12 7.67
N LYS A 321 -16.82 -15.79 8.21
CA LYS A 321 -16.75 -17.24 8.48
C LYS A 321 -16.56 -18.05 7.19
N ILE A 322 -17.28 -17.72 6.11
CA ILE A 322 -17.14 -18.39 4.81
C ILE A 322 -15.74 -18.14 4.22
N GLN A 323 -15.23 -16.91 4.31
CA GLN A 323 -13.87 -16.57 3.84
C GLN A 323 -12.82 -17.39 4.59
N ASN A 324 -12.92 -17.43 5.92
CA ASN A 324 -11.95 -18.11 6.78
C ASN A 324 -12.07 -19.64 6.71
N ALA A 325 -13.18 -20.20 6.26
CA ALA A 325 -13.29 -21.63 5.94
C ALA A 325 -12.66 -22.00 4.59
N ALA A 326 -11.96 -21.07 3.92
CA ALA A 326 -11.30 -21.29 2.62
C ALA A 326 -12.24 -21.81 1.51
N VAL A 327 -13.51 -21.40 1.54
CA VAL A 327 -14.48 -21.78 0.50
C VAL A 327 -14.07 -21.18 -0.84
N PRO A 328 -13.87 -21.98 -1.89
CA PRO A 328 -13.32 -21.49 -3.16
C PRO A 328 -14.31 -20.59 -3.94
N PHE A 329 -15.59 -20.81 -3.78
CA PHE A 329 -16.62 -20.01 -4.42
C PHE A 329 -17.96 -20.09 -3.66
N VAL A 330 -18.79 -19.08 -3.87
CA VAL A 330 -20.14 -19.00 -3.32
C VAL A 330 -21.13 -18.65 -4.43
N TRP A 331 -22.28 -19.31 -4.46
CA TRP A 331 -23.39 -18.92 -5.33
C TRP A 331 -24.30 -17.93 -4.58
N ILE A 332 -24.57 -16.81 -5.20
CA ILE A 332 -25.56 -15.84 -4.70
C ILE A 332 -26.74 -15.72 -5.66
N GLN A 333 -27.90 -15.42 -5.10
CA GLN A 333 -29.12 -15.23 -5.85
C GLN A 333 -29.12 -13.83 -6.48
N GLY A 334 -28.99 -13.76 -7.80
CA GLY A 334 -29.21 -12.54 -8.57
C GLY A 334 -30.68 -12.37 -8.95
N GLU A 335 -31.00 -11.28 -9.65
CA GLU A 335 -32.38 -10.98 -10.10
C GLU A 335 -32.88 -12.00 -11.14
N GLU A 336 -32.04 -12.37 -12.11
CA GLU A 336 -32.41 -13.27 -13.21
C GLU A 336 -31.77 -14.65 -13.11
N ARG A 337 -30.65 -14.77 -12.42
CA ARG A 337 -29.86 -16.02 -12.35
C ARG A 337 -29.03 -16.10 -11.07
N LYS A 338 -28.52 -17.29 -10.78
CA LYS A 338 -27.48 -17.49 -9.75
C LYS A 338 -26.13 -16.99 -10.27
N ILE A 339 -25.37 -16.32 -9.43
CA ILE A 339 -24.09 -15.71 -9.75
C ILE A 339 -22.99 -16.36 -8.91
N LYS A 340 -21.93 -16.83 -9.55
CA LYS A 340 -20.82 -17.53 -8.91
C LYS A 340 -19.73 -16.53 -8.52
N VAL A 341 -19.50 -16.34 -7.22
CA VAL A 341 -18.49 -15.43 -6.67
C VAL A 341 -17.26 -16.21 -6.25
N LEU A 342 -16.11 -15.95 -6.88
CA LEU A 342 -14.85 -16.64 -6.62
C LEU A 342 -14.09 -16.02 -5.44
N SER A 343 -13.44 -16.85 -4.63
CA SER A 343 -12.54 -16.45 -3.55
C SER A 343 -11.14 -16.11 -4.07
N SER A 344 -10.43 -15.27 -3.34
CA SER A 344 -8.98 -15.09 -3.48
C SER A 344 -8.15 -16.11 -2.68
N MET A 345 -8.81 -17.01 -1.94
CA MET A 345 -8.19 -18.03 -1.08
C MET A 345 -7.25 -17.46 0.00
N MET A 346 -7.50 -16.22 0.41
CA MET A 346 -6.80 -15.59 1.53
C MET A 346 -7.64 -15.73 2.79
N VAL A 347 -7.04 -16.30 3.85
CA VAL A 347 -7.71 -16.65 5.11
C VAL A 347 -6.96 -16.09 6.32
N ASP A 348 -7.66 -15.97 7.44
CA ASP A 348 -7.04 -15.67 8.73
C ASP A 348 -6.43 -16.96 9.29
N ILE A 349 -5.13 -16.92 9.59
CA ILE A 349 -4.40 -18.08 10.13
C ILE A 349 -4.98 -18.55 11.46
N THR A 350 -5.51 -17.64 12.28
CA THR A 350 -6.08 -17.97 13.60
C THR A 350 -7.37 -18.81 13.53
N ALA A 351 -8.01 -18.84 12.35
CA ALA A 351 -9.18 -19.69 12.13
C ALA A 351 -8.81 -21.17 11.91
N HIS A 352 -7.55 -21.46 11.55
CA HIS A 352 -7.08 -22.81 11.22
C HIS A 352 -6.11 -23.40 12.24
N VAL A 353 -5.36 -22.55 12.93
CA VAL A 353 -4.32 -22.95 13.90
C VAL A 353 -4.40 -22.11 15.17
N ASP A 354 -4.47 -22.78 16.31
CA ASP A 354 -4.28 -22.12 17.62
C ASP A 354 -2.76 -22.04 17.90
N LEU A 355 -2.20 -20.84 17.69
CA LEU A 355 -0.75 -20.64 17.71
C LEU A 355 -0.17 -20.41 19.11
N ASP A 356 -0.96 -20.32 20.18
CA ASP A 356 -0.53 -19.95 21.54
C ASP A 356 0.31 -18.65 21.63
N CYS A 357 0.40 -17.87 20.55
CA CYS A 357 1.15 -16.61 20.46
C CYS A 357 0.49 -15.65 19.46
N ASP A 358 0.86 -14.36 19.52
CA ASP A 358 0.40 -13.41 18.50
C ASP A 358 1.00 -13.80 17.11
N PRO A 359 0.17 -13.98 16.06
CA PRO A 359 0.67 -14.26 14.71
C PRO A 359 1.75 -13.28 14.23
N LYS A 360 1.73 -12.04 14.71
CA LYS A 360 2.74 -11.03 14.40
C LYS A 360 4.16 -11.40 14.86
N GLU A 361 4.30 -12.17 15.94
CA GLU A 361 5.60 -12.66 16.42
C GLU A 361 6.22 -13.69 15.46
N LEU A 362 5.38 -14.34 14.66
CA LEU A 362 5.81 -15.24 13.58
C LEU A 362 6.01 -14.52 12.25
N GLY A 363 5.75 -13.21 12.18
CA GLY A 363 5.83 -12.40 10.97
C GLY A 363 4.54 -12.34 10.16
N VAL A 364 3.44 -12.95 10.64
CA VAL A 364 2.14 -12.93 9.97
C VAL A 364 1.43 -11.62 10.29
N THR A 365 1.40 -10.70 9.34
CA THR A 365 0.81 -9.37 9.50
C THR A 365 -0.48 -9.18 8.69
N GLU A 366 -0.80 -10.11 7.80
CA GLU A 366 -1.91 -10.07 6.84
C GLU A 366 -2.58 -11.45 6.73
N LEU A 367 -3.68 -11.50 5.98
CA LEU A 367 -4.30 -12.77 5.60
C LEU A 367 -3.29 -13.64 4.85
N VAL A 368 -3.33 -14.95 5.10
CA VAL A 368 -2.41 -15.93 4.52
C VAL A 368 -3.06 -16.68 3.36
N TYR A 369 -2.24 -17.11 2.41
CA TYR A 369 -2.67 -17.88 1.25
C TYR A 369 -2.92 -19.35 1.64
N TYR A 370 -4.19 -19.77 1.61
CA TYR A 370 -4.64 -21.06 2.13
C TYR A 370 -3.94 -22.27 1.52
N PRO A 371 -3.70 -22.37 0.18
CA PRO A 371 -3.03 -23.54 -0.39
C PRO A 371 -1.62 -23.81 0.15
N VAL A 372 -0.91 -22.77 0.60
CA VAL A 372 0.40 -22.92 1.25
C VAL A 372 0.22 -23.30 2.72
N LEU A 373 -0.76 -22.69 3.40
CA LEU A 373 -1.08 -23.05 4.79
C LEU A 373 -1.50 -24.53 4.91
N GLU A 374 -2.36 -24.99 4.01
CA GLU A 374 -2.83 -26.37 3.96
C GLU A 374 -1.65 -27.36 3.85
N LYS A 375 -0.68 -27.12 2.96
CA LYS A 375 0.54 -27.93 2.87
C LYS A 375 1.36 -27.96 4.14
N ILE A 376 1.52 -26.79 4.79
CA ILE A 376 2.25 -26.70 6.07
C ILE A 376 1.56 -27.55 7.14
N LEU A 377 0.21 -27.53 7.19
CA LEU A 377 -0.57 -28.29 8.16
C LEU A 377 -0.58 -29.79 7.85
N GLU A 378 -0.55 -30.18 6.57
CA GLU A 378 -0.45 -31.59 6.17
C GLU A 378 0.94 -32.19 6.43
N GLU A 379 2.01 -31.40 6.30
CA GLU A 379 3.39 -31.84 6.47
C GLU A 379 3.85 -31.88 7.95
N ASN A 380 3.18 -31.16 8.85
CA ASN A 380 3.62 -31.01 10.23
C ASN A 380 2.48 -31.27 11.22
N ASP A 381 2.66 -32.24 12.11
CA ASP A 381 1.67 -32.59 13.15
C ASP A 381 1.93 -31.82 14.48
N ASN A 382 3.10 -31.25 14.67
CA ASN A 382 3.53 -30.63 15.93
C ASN A 382 3.49 -29.09 15.83
N LEU A 383 2.94 -28.43 16.83
CA LEU A 383 2.79 -26.96 16.86
C LEU A 383 4.11 -26.20 16.70
N GLU A 384 5.21 -26.69 17.30
CA GLU A 384 6.53 -26.04 17.16
C GLU A 384 7.09 -26.19 15.74
N ASP A 385 6.86 -27.33 15.10
CA ASP A 385 7.26 -27.56 13.72
C ASP A 385 6.41 -26.72 12.75
N ILE A 386 5.11 -26.55 13.03
CA ILE A 386 4.21 -25.65 12.29
C ILE A 386 4.71 -24.19 12.42
N LYS A 387 5.02 -23.72 13.63
CA LYS A 387 5.57 -22.36 13.84
C LYS A 387 6.89 -22.15 13.10
N ALA A 388 7.77 -23.15 13.10
CA ALA A 388 9.03 -23.11 12.38
C ALA A 388 8.82 -23.06 10.85
N ALA A 389 7.87 -23.87 10.33
CA ALA A 389 7.50 -23.87 8.92
C ALA A 389 6.86 -22.54 8.49
N ILE A 390 5.97 -21.96 9.30
CA ILE A 390 5.38 -20.63 9.07
C ILE A 390 6.48 -19.57 8.93
N LYS A 391 7.47 -19.55 9.82
CA LYS A 391 8.59 -18.59 9.75
C LYS A 391 9.46 -18.80 8.51
N ARG A 392 9.69 -20.06 8.14
CA ARG A 392 10.48 -20.41 6.97
C ARG A 392 9.79 -19.97 5.67
N ASP A 393 8.50 -20.26 5.55
CA ASP A 393 7.73 -20.11 4.32
C ASP A 393 6.83 -18.85 4.33
N ILE A 394 7.14 -17.86 5.17
CA ILE A 394 6.36 -16.63 5.35
C ILE A 394 6.16 -15.85 4.05
N HIS A 395 7.13 -15.88 3.13
CA HIS A 395 7.06 -15.20 1.85
C HIS A 395 6.11 -15.87 0.84
N ASP A 396 5.86 -17.16 1.02
CA ASP A 396 4.90 -17.92 0.23
C ASP A 396 3.51 -17.88 0.87
N LEU A 397 3.45 -17.86 2.21
CA LEU A 397 2.20 -17.67 2.98
C LEU A 397 1.58 -16.29 2.76
N ILE A 398 2.39 -15.23 2.74
CA ILE A 398 1.95 -13.88 2.41
C ILE A 398 2.69 -13.46 1.12
N PRO A 399 2.21 -13.91 -0.06
CA PRO A 399 2.91 -13.67 -1.31
C PRO A 399 2.98 -12.19 -1.63
N LYS A 400 4.20 -11.68 -1.85
CA LYS A 400 4.44 -10.32 -2.33
C LYS A 400 4.02 -10.14 -3.80
N HIS A 401 3.94 -11.23 -4.56
CA HIS A 401 3.46 -11.26 -5.94
C HIS A 401 1.94 -11.52 -6.00
N ILE A 402 1.35 -11.32 -7.16
CA ILE A 402 -0.06 -11.65 -7.42
C ILE A 402 -0.21 -13.17 -7.54
N THR A 403 -1.32 -13.74 -7.05
CA THR A 403 -1.64 -15.16 -7.20
C THR A 403 -2.59 -15.37 -8.38
N LYS A 404 -2.74 -16.63 -8.83
CA LYS A 404 -3.74 -16.97 -9.85
C LYS A 404 -5.14 -16.65 -9.38
N GLU A 405 -5.44 -16.99 -8.15
CA GLU A 405 -6.74 -16.77 -7.51
C GLU A 405 -7.07 -15.28 -7.41
N ASP A 406 -6.06 -14.42 -7.13
CA ASP A 406 -6.24 -12.97 -7.16
C ASP A 406 -6.67 -12.50 -8.55
N ILE A 407 -6.00 -12.97 -9.61
CA ILE A 407 -6.34 -12.59 -10.99
C ILE A 407 -7.75 -13.08 -11.34
N LEU A 408 -8.08 -14.32 -11.04
CA LEU A 408 -9.40 -14.89 -11.33
C LEU A 408 -10.51 -14.20 -10.54
N ALA A 409 -10.30 -13.96 -9.25
CA ALA A 409 -11.25 -13.23 -8.41
C ALA A 409 -11.41 -11.77 -8.86
N SER A 410 -10.34 -11.13 -9.36
CA SER A 410 -10.39 -9.77 -9.90
C SER A 410 -11.20 -9.66 -11.20
N ILE A 411 -11.05 -10.62 -12.09
CA ILE A 411 -11.84 -10.75 -13.31
C ILE A 411 -13.31 -10.96 -12.95
N ASN A 412 -13.59 -11.87 -12.04
CA ASN A 412 -14.92 -12.17 -11.54
C ASN A 412 -15.58 -10.93 -10.90
N TYR A 413 -14.85 -10.17 -10.09
CA TYR A 413 -15.34 -8.92 -9.52
C TYR A 413 -15.74 -7.89 -10.59
N ASN A 414 -14.91 -7.70 -11.63
CA ASN A 414 -15.21 -6.76 -12.71
C ASN A 414 -16.52 -7.11 -13.44
N MET A 415 -16.74 -8.39 -13.73
CA MET A 415 -17.96 -8.84 -14.39
C MET A 415 -19.21 -8.59 -13.53
N HIS A 416 -19.07 -8.72 -12.22
CA HIS A 416 -20.18 -8.64 -11.27
C HIS A 416 -20.60 -7.21 -10.92
N LEU A 417 -19.79 -6.20 -11.22
CA LEU A 417 -20.18 -4.79 -11.06
C LEU A 417 -21.49 -4.46 -11.80
N GLU A 418 -21.78 -5.16 -12.89
CA GLU A 418 -23.02 -5.00 -13.64
C GLU A 418 -24.24 -5.37 -12.81
N TYR A 419 -24.11 -6.38 -11.95
CA TYR A 419 -25.18 -6.90 -11.07
C TYR A 419 -25.24 -6.19 -9.72
N GLY A 420 -24.46 -5.10 -9.54
CA GLY A 420 -24.41 -4.39 -8.27
C GLY A 420 -23.60 -5.09 -7.16
N ILE A 421 -22.83 -6.12 -7.51
CA ILE A 421 -21.95 -6.83 -6.59
C ILE A 421 -20.58 -6.15 -6.62
N GLY A 422 -20.18 -5.59 -5.49
CA GLY A 422 -18.99 -4.77 -5.41
C GLY A 422 -19.26 -3.29 -5.72
N THR A 423 -18.22 -2.48 -5.63
CA THR A 423 -18.25 -1.03 -5.84
C THR A 423 -17.10 -0.58 -6.70
N ASP A 424 -17.30 0.48 -7.47
CA ASP A 424 -16.25 1.21 -8.14
C ASP A 424 -15.38 1.99 -7.13
N ASP A 425 -14.25 2.47 -7.60
CA ASP A 425 -13.25 3.13 -6.76
C ASP A 425 -13.07 4.58 -7.19
N ASP A 426 -13.09 5.47 -6.21
CA ASP A 426 -12.66 6.85 -6.40
C ASP A 426 -11.13 6.92 -6.31
N ILE A 427 -10.51 7.35 -7.41
CA ILE A 427 -9.06 7.42 -7.55
C ILE A 427 -8.46 8.51 -6.66
N ASP A 428 -9.19 9.60 -6.42
CA ASP A 428 -8.72 10.77 -5.69
C ASP A 428 -8.94 10.68 -4.18
N HIS A 429 -9.68 9.67 -3.75
CA HIS A 429 -9.88 9.37 -2.34
C HIS A 429 -8.54 9.03 -1.64
N LEU A 430 -8.26 9.60 -0.44
CA LEU A 430 -7.01 9.36 0.30
C LEU A 430 -6.88 7.93 0.87
N GLY A 431 -7.91 7.11 0.79
CA GLY A 431 -7.83 5.67 0.96
C GLY A 431 -7.18 4.94 -0.23
N ASN A 432 -7.07 5.59 -1.38
CA ASN A 432 -6.49 5.08 -2.62
C ASN A 432 -5.19 5.79 -3.02
N ARG A 433 -4.89 6.93 -2.39
CA ARG A 433 -3.63 7.67 -2.56
C ARG A 433 -2.84 7.54 -1.27
N ARG A 434 -1.56 7.21 -1.40
CA ARG A 434 -0.65 7.01 -0.28
C ARG A 434 0.57 7.92 -0.39
N ILE A 435 1.27 8.06 0.72
CA ILE A 435 2.49 8.84 0.81
C ILE A 435 3.70 7.90 0.72
N ARG A 436 4.64 8.24 -0.16
CA ARG A 436 6.00 7.73 -0.13
C ARG A 436 6.88 8.73 0.58
N SER A 437 7.24 8.44 1.81
CA SER A 437 8.15 9.29 2.59
C SER A 437 9.62 8.99 2.25
N VAL A 438 10.52 9.74 2.84
CA VAL A 438 11.97 9.67 2.57
C VAL A 438 12.56 8.26 2.67
N GLY A 439 12.13 7.47 3.65
CA GLY A 439 12.64 6.11 3.85
C GLY A 439 12.35 5.19 2.66
N GLU A 440 11.13 5.18 2.17
CA GLU A 440 10.73 4.38 1.00
C GLU A 440 11.41 4.88 -0.28
N LEU A 441 11.57 6.20 -0.44
CA LEU A 441 12.26 6.76 -1.59
C LEU A 441 13.74 6.35 -1.61
N LEU A 442 14.41 6.37 -0.45
CA LEU A 442 15.78 5.89 -0.32
C LEU A 442 15.89 4.38 -0.56
N GLN A 443 14.97 3.59 0.01
CA GLN A 443 14.91 2.15 -0.21
C GLN A 443 14.86 1.82 -1.70
N ASN A 444 14.04 2.54 -2.47
CA ASN A 444 13.94 2.34 -3.91
C ASN A 444 15.25 2.65 -4.64
N GLN A 445 16.01 3.67 -4.22
CA GLN A 445 17.30 3.98 -4.82
C GLN A 445 18.36 2.92 -4.50
N TYR A 446 18.39 2.43 -3.27
CA TYR A 446 19.26 1.31 -2.92
C TYR A 446 18.91 0.06 -3.72
N ARG A 447 17.61 -0.25 -3.88
CA ARG A 447 17.14 -1.37 -4.71
C ARG A 447 17.61 -1.26 -6.16
N ILE A 448 17.52 -0.08 -6.78
CA ILE A 448 18.01 0.17 -8.13
C ILE A 448 19.53 -0.04 -8.21
N GLY A 449 20.27 0.50 -7.26
CA GLY A 449 21.72 0.36 -7.20
C GLY A 449 22.16 -1.09 -7.02
N LEU A 450 21.51 -1.81 -6.11
CA LEU A 450 21.81 -3.20 -5.79
C LEU A 450 21.39 -4.16 -6.90
N SER A 451 20.28 -3.91 -7.62
CA SER A 451 19.90 -4.70 -8.80
C SER A 451 20.93 -4.58 -9.94
N ARG A 452 21.51 -3.39 -10.12
CA ARG A 452 22.62 -3.20 -11.06
C ARG A 452 23.89 -3.94 -10.59
N LEU A 453 24.17 -3.92 -9.29
CA LEU A 453 25.26 -4.66 -8.68
C LEU A 453 25.09 -6.16 -8.85
N GLU A 454 23.90 -6.70 -8.57
CA GLU A 454 23.55 -8.12 -8.75
C GLU A 454 23.90 -8.61 -10.16
N ARG A 455 23.49 -7.85 -11.18
CA ARG A 455 23.79 -8.21 -12.57
C ARG A 455 25.29 -8.30 -12.84
N VAL A 456 26.07 -7.33 -12.34
CA VAL A 456 27.53 -7.31 -12.51
C VAL A 456 28.20 -8.45 -11.74
N VAL A 457 27.72 -8.76 -10.51
CA VAL A 457 28.24 -9.87 -9.71
C VAL A 457 27.98 -11.21 -10.43
N ARG A 458 26.77 -11.42 -10.91
CA ARG A 458 26.38 -12.65 -11.63
C ARG A 458 27.23 -12.85 -12.90
N GLU A 459 27.45 -11.77 -13.66
CA GLU A 459 28.31 -11.80 -14.84
C GLU A 459 29.76 -12.15 -14.47
N ARG A 460 30.31 -11.55 -13.42
CA ARG A 460 31.68 -11.85 -12.95
C ARG A 460 31.83 -13.27 -12.45
N MET A 461 30.86 -13.77 -11.67
CA MET A 461 30.84 -15.17 -11.20
C MET A 461 30.85 -16.18 -12.35
N THR A 462 30.28 -15.81 -13.50
CA THR A 462 30.20 -16.68 -14.67
C THR A 462 31.45 -16.61 -15.55
N THR A 463 32.09 -15.45 -15.62
CA THR A 463 33.20 -15.20 -16.57
C THR A 463 34.59 -15.32 -15.99
N GLN A 464 34.73 -15.17 -14.67
CA GLN A 464 36.03 -15.22 -13.99
C GLN A 464 36.32 -16.62 -13.46
N ASP A 465 37.62 -16.95 -13.39
CA ASP A 465 38.08 -18.15 -12.69
C ASP A 465 37.87 -17.93 -11.18
N MET A 466 37.04 -18.79 -10.58
CA MET A 466 36.59 -18.63 -9.21
C MET A 466 37.51 -19.25 -8.16
N GLU A 467 38.62 -19.91 -8.56
CA GLU A 467 39.59 -20.45 -7.60
C GLU A 467 40.31 -19.32 -6.86
N GLY A 468 40.07 -19.24 -5.53
CA GLY A 468 40.70 -18.25 -4.65
C GLY A 468 40.17 -16.83 -4.74
N ILE A 469 38.98 -16.59 -5.34
CA ILE A 469 38.38 -15.27 -5.43
C ILE A 469 37.78 -14.86 -4.08
N SER A 470 38.07 -13.62 -3.67
CA SER A 470 37.45 -13.01 -2.50
C SER A 470 36.12 -12.32 -2.85
N PRO A 471 35.12 -12.29 -1.95
CA PRO A 471 33.88 -11.53 -2.15
C PRO A 471 34.07 -10.06 -2.53
N GLN A 472 35.19 -9.45 -2.06
CA GLN A 472 35.52 -8.05 -2.36
C GLN A 472 35.83 -7.81 -3.85
N SER A 473 36.42 -8.79 -4.55
CA SER A 473 36.72 -8.64 -5.98
C SER A 473 35.47 -8.75 -6.87
N LEU A 474 34.45 -9.45 -6.39
CA LEU A 474 33.18 -9.62 -7.10
C LEU A 474 32.30 -8.38 -7.01
N ILE A 475 32.28 -7.72 -5.86
CA ILE A 475 31.36 -6.63 -5.58
C ILE A 475 31.91 -5.29 -6.08
N ASN A 476 31.12 -4.62 -6.92
CA ASN A 476 31.39 -3.26 -7.37
C ASN A 476 30.36 -2.31 -6.77
N ILE A 477 30.78 -1.46 -5.85
CA ILE A 477 29.90 -0.52 -5.13
C ILE A 477 29.46 0.70 -5.96
N LYS A 478 30.12 0.98 -7.09
CA LYS A 478 29.86 2.18 -7.91
C LYS A 478 28.40 2.35 -8.32
N PRO A 479 27.64 1.31 -8.74
CA PRO A 479 26.24 1.45 -9.09
C PRO A 479 25.35 1.91 -7.93
N VAL A 480 25.62 1.46 -6.71
CA VAL A 480 24.88 1.82 -5.50
C VAL A 480 25.16 3.27 -5.14
N THR A 481 26.46 3.64 -5.03
CA THR A 481 26.84 5.02 -4.70
C THR A 481 26.37 6.03 -5.75
N ALA A 482 26.37 5.63 -7.04
CA ALA A 482 25.87 6.48 -8.12
C ALA A 482 24.34 6.71 -8.00
N ALA A 483 23.56 5.68 -7.73
CA ALA A 483 22.10 5.81 -7.57
C ALA A 483 21.74 6.74 -6.40
N VAL A 484 22.40 6.60 -5.26
CA VAL A 484 22.17 7.46 -4.08
C VAL A 484 22.59 8.91 -4.37
N LYS A 485 23.75 9.13 -5.00
CA LYS A 485 24.22 10.49 -5.37
C LYS A 485 23.28 11.14 -6.38
N GLU A 486 22.80 10.41 -7.38
CA GLU A 486 21.85 10.89 -8.38
C GLU A 486 20.53 11.32 -7.73
N PHE A 487 20.02 10.53 -6.79
CA PHE A 487 18.80 10.86 -6.05
C PHE A 487 18.93 12.17 -5.27
N PHE A 488 19.94 12.29 -4.41
CA PHE A 488 20.10 13.50 -3.60
C PHE A 488 20.45 14.73 -4.42
N GLY A 489 21.19 14.57 -5.52
CA GLY A 489 21.64 15.68 -6.36
C GLY A 489 20.65 16.14 -7.42
N SER A 490 19.90 15.21 -8.03
CA SER A 490 19.14 15.49 -9.26
C SER A 490 17.64 15.15 -9.17
N SER A 491 17.19 14.46 -8.13
CA SER A 491 15.77 14.13 -8.00
C SER A 491 14.92 15.38 -7.77
N GLN A 492 13.76 15.44 -8.40
CA GLN A 492 12.76 16.49 -8.19
C GLN A 492 12.26 16.55 -6.73
N LEU A 493 12.32 15.43 -6.01
CA LEU A 493 11.89 15.33 -4.60
C LEU A 493 12.99 15.74 -3.60
N SER A 494 14.26 15.78 -4.02
CA SER A 494 15.36 16.30 -3.23
C SER A 494 15.53 17.79 -3.51
N GLN A 495 15.06 18.63 -2.60
CA GLN A 495 15.02 20.07 -2.78
C GLN A 495 15.94 20.78 -1.78
N PHE A 496 16.51 21.91 -2.19
CA PHE A 496 17.15 22.83 -1.24
C PHE A 496 16.13 23.28 -0.21
N MET A 497 16.50 23.21 1.06
CA MET A 497 15.61 23.65 2.13
C MET A 497 15.40 25.16 2.02
N GLU A 498 14.14 25.58 2.11
CA GLU A 498 13.77 26.96 2.25
C GLU A 498 14.16 27.46 3.65
N GLN A 499 15.10 28.38 3.76
CA GLN A 499 15.66 28.87 5.03
C GLN A 499 15.33 30.34 5.32
N ASN A 500 14.26 30.88 4.70
CA ASN A 500 13.87 32.28 4.90
C ASN A 500 13.29 32.52 6.30
N SER A 501 12.63 31.54 6.89
CA SER A 501 12.05 31.60 8.22
C SER A 501 11.94 30.22 8.84
N PRO A 502 11.87 30.09 10.18
CA PRO A 502 11.63 28.79 10.83
C PRO A 502 10.32 28.12 10.40
N LEU A 503 9.27 28.91 10.14
CA LEU A 503 7.99 28.41 9.65
C LEU A 503 8.12 27.87 8.22
N GLY A 504 8.88 28.53 7.33
CA GLY A 504 9.18 28.06 5.99
C GLY A 504 9.92 26.72 5.99
N GLU A 505 10.89 26.54 6.87
CA GLU A 505 11.58 25.26 7.06
C GLU A 505 10.63 24.15 7.49
N LEU A 506 9.76 24.42 8.47
CA LEU A 506 8.80 23.46 8.98
C LEU A 506 7.78 23.03 7.91
N THR A 507 7.22 23.97 7.18
CA THR A 507 6.25 23.70 6.12
C THR A 507 6.87 22.93 4.96
N HIS A 508 8.13 23.21 4.62
CA HIS A 508 8.86 22.48 3.60
C HIS A 508 9.02 20.99 3.96
N LYS A 509 9.31 20.68 5.23
CA LYS A 509 9.44 19.30 5.73
C LYS A 509 8.11 18.53 5.75
N ARG A 510 6.98 19.23 5.79
CA ARG A 510 5.62 18.67 5.80
C ARG A 510 4.92 18.75 4.44
N ARG A 511 5.63 19.13 3.40
CA ARG A 511 5.10 19.25 2.03
C ARG A 511 4.85 17.86 1.41
N LEU A 512 3.75 17.76 0.67
CA LEU A 512 3.35 16.58 -0.07
C LEU A 512 3.30 16.95 -1.55
N SER A 513 4.07 16.24 -2.39
CA SER A 513 4.13 16.47 -3.83
C SER A 513 3.49 15.31 -4.59
N ALA A 514 2.54 15.60 -5.48
CA ALA A 514 2.00 14.60 -6.41
C ALA A 514 2.91 14.37 -7.63
N LEU A 515 3.96 15.19 -7.78
CA LEU A 515 4.92 15.15 -8.90
C LEU A 515 6.07 14.18 -8.61
N GLY A 516 6.88 13.90 -9.63
CA GLY A 516 8.09 13.11 -9.51
C GLY A 516 7.98 11.71 -10.11
N PRO A 517 9.01 10.88 -9.97
CA PRO A 517 9.05 9.53 -10.53
C PRO A 517 7.90 8.66 -10.01
N GLY A 518 7.12 8.06 -10.91
CA GLY A 518 5.93 7.27 -10.55
C GLY A 518 4.72 8.09 -10.10
N GLY A 519 4.80 9.41 -10.12
CA GLY A 519 3.72 10.34 -9.84
C GLY A 519 3.12 10.97 -11.10
N LEU A 520 2.41 12.08 -10.92
CA LEU A 520 1.76 12.82 -12.00
C LEU A 520 2.73 13.77 -12.73
N SER A 521 2.42 14.11 -13.97
CA SER A 521 3.03 15.25 -14.66
C SER A 521 2.09 16.43 -14.66
N ARG A 522 2.63 17.65 -14.63
CA ARG A 522 1.82 18.89 -14.61
C ARG A 522 0.83 18.98 -15.76
N ASP A 523 1.28 18.61 -16.97
CA ASP A 523 0.50 18.73 -18.20
C ASP A 523 -0.61 17.67 -18.33
N ARG A 524 -0.47 16.54 -17.60
CA ARG A 524 -1.44 15.43 -17.60
C ARG A 524 -2.37 15.43 -16.43
N ALA A 525 -2.13 16.28 -15.43
CA ALA A 525 -2.98 16.40 -14.27
C ALA A 525 -4.24 17.19 -14.62
N GLY A 526 -5.40 16.54 -14.59
CA GLY A 526 -6.72 17.16 -14.78
C GLY A 526 -7.13 18.04 -13.59
N PHE A 527 -8.34 18.59 -13.66
CA PHE A 527 -8.91 19.39 -12.56
C PHE A 527 -9.24 18.54 -11.34
N GLU A 528 -9.76 17.33 -11.54
CA GLU A 528 -10.21 16.43 -10.47
C GLU A 528 -9.11 16.15 -9.43
N VAL A 529 -7.90 15.85 -9.91
CA VAL A 529 -6.74 15.56 -9.02
C VAL A 529 -6.20 16.81 -8.30
N ARG A 530 -6.57 18.02 -8.74
CA ARG A 530 -6.16 19.30 -8.14
C ARG A 530 -7.18 19.85 -7.16
N ASP A 531 -8.41 19.35 -7.20
CA ASP A 531 -9.49 19.77 -6.32
C ASP A 531 -9.31 19.27 -4.90
N VAL A 532 -10.00 19.89 -3.96
CA VAL A 532 -10.07 19.42 -2.58
C VAL A 532 -11.16 18.37 -2.46
N HIS A 533 -10.74 17.14 -2.20
CA HIS A 533 -11.62 16.01 -1.98
C HIS A 533 -12.11 15.96 -0.51
N TYR A 534 -13.31 15.45 -0.23
CA TYR A 534 -13.83 15.36 1.14
C TYR A 534 -12.91 14.54 2.08
N SER A 535 -12.21 13.52 1.56
CA SER A 535 -11.26 12.71 2.32
C SER A 535 -10.01 13.48 2.80
N HIS A 536 -9.80 14.71 2.30
CA HIS A 536 -8.71 15.57 2.74
C HIS A 536 -8.91 16.12 4.16
N TYR A 537 -10.13 16.07 4.66
CA TYR A 537 -10.47 16.60 5.98
C TYR A 537 -9.61 15.99 7.08
N GLY A 538 -8.92 16.84 7.83
CA GLY A 538 -8.01 16.43 8.90
C GLY A 538 -6.70 15.77 8.44
N ARG A 539 -6.47 15.63 7.12
CA ARG A 539 -5.30 14.94 6.51
C ARG A 539 -4.44 15.85 5.67
N MET A 540 -5.03 16.54 4.74
CA MET A 540 -4.35 17.52 3.87
C MET A 540 -4.99 18.87 4.00
N CYS A 541 -4.17 19.94 4.13
CA CYS A 541 -4.68 21.28 4.25
C CYS A 541 -5.41 21.70 2.95
N PRO A 542 -6.66 22.18 3.03
CA PRO A 542 -7.42 22.60 1.86
C PRO A 542 -6.98 23.96 1.29
N VAL A 543 -6.17 24.71 2.01
CA VAL A 543 -5.82 26.11 1.71
C VAL A 543 -4.37 26.24 1.23
N GLU A 544 -3.42 25.56 1.88
CA GLU A 544 -1.99 25.72 1.60
C GLU A 544 -1.59 24.95 0.33
N THR A 545 -1.60 25.64 -0.81
CA THR A 545 -1.16 25.14 -2.10
C THR A 545 -0.59 26.29 -2.93
N PRO A 546 0.40 26.06 -3.82
CA PRO A 546 0.93 27.12 -4.68
C PRO A 546 -0.11 27.65 -5.68
N GLU A 547 0.11 28.85 -6.16
CA GLU A 547 -0.58 29.40 -7.33
C GLU A 547 0.08 28.95 -8.63
N GLY A 548 -0.68 28.87 -9.72
CA GLY A 548 -0.18 28.57 -11.06
C GLY A 548 -0.16 27.07 -11.41
N PRO A 549 0.81 26.56 -12.21
CA PRO A 549 0.79 25.22 -12.78
C PRO A 549 0.81 24.08 -11.75
N ASN A 550 1.26 24.35 -10.53
CA ASN A 550 1.39 23.37 -9.46
C ASN A 550 0.22 23.40 -8.48
N ILE A 551 -0.83 24.20 -8.71
CA ILE A 551 -2.01 24.25 -7.84
C ILE A 551 -2.61 22.86 -7.66
N GLY A 552 -2.92 22.48 -6.43
CA GLY A 552 -3.48 21.18 -6.07
C GLY A 552 -2.53 19.99 -6.19
N LEU A 553 -1.33 20.15 -6.80
CA LEU A 553 -0.33 19.09 -6.93
C LEU A 553 0.72 19.11 -5.82
N ILE A 554 0.91 20.27 -5.20
CA ILE A 554 1.78 20.45 -4.05
C ILE A 554 0.88 20.86 -2.89
N ASN A 555 0.83 20.04 -1.86
CA ASN A 555 -0.04 20.23 -0.71
C ASN A 555 0.78 20.14 0.58
N SER A 556 0.15 20.44 1.70
CA SER A 556 0.77 20.33 3.03
C SER A 556 -0.03 19.39 3.92
N LEU A 557 0.67 18.62 4.75
CA LEU A 557 0.07 17.75 5.74
C LEU A 557 -0.64 18.58 6.82
N ALA A 558 -1.86 18.18 7.20
CA ALA A 558 -2.60 18.81 8.28
C ALA A 558 -1.87 18.65 9.63
N SER A 559 -2.14 19.56 10.58
CA SER A 559 -1.35 19.69 11.81
C SER A 559 -1.32 18.44 12.69
N TYR A 560 -2.42 17.72 12.81
CA TYR A 560 -2.53 16.48 13.62
C TYR A 560 -2.46 15.20 12.82
N ALA A 561 -2.32 15.27 11.50
CA ALA A 561 -2.27 14.10 10.64
C ALA A 561 -0.96 13.30 10.84
N ARG A 562 -1.09 11.99 10.77
CA ARG A 562 0.02 11.01 10.78
C ARG A 562 0.04 10.20 9.50
N ILE A 563 1.15 9.54 9.24
CA ILE A 563 1.27 8.55 8.17
C ILE A 563 1.40 7.19 8.84
N ASN A 564 0.56 6.23 8.45
CA ASN A 564 0.59 4.87 8.99
C ASN A 564 1.68 4.01 8.30
N GLU A 565 1.82 2.76 8.73
CA GLU A 565 2.79 1.80 8.20
C GLU A 565 2.61 1.48 6.71
N TYR A 566 1.37 1.61 6.18
CA TYR A 566 1.06 1.43 4.76
C TYR A 566 1.27 2.70 3.92
N GLY A 567 1.55 3.84 4.55
CA GLY A 567 1.73 5.13 3.91
C GLY A 567 0.43 5.94 3.74
N PHE A 568 -0.71 5.50 4.27
CA PHE A 568 -1.95 6.28 4.28
C PHE A 568 -1.94 7.34 5.36
N ILE A 569 -2.60 8.45 5.09
CA ILE A 569 -2.72 9.56 6.05
C ILE A 569 -3.88 9.26 6.99
N GLU A 570 -3.61 9.32 8.29
CA GLU A 570 -4.59 9.15 9.36
C GLU A 570 -4.88 10.47 10.06
N ALA A 571 -6.12 10.63 10.49
CA ALA A 571 -6.58 11.75 11.29
C ALA A 571 -7.08 11.28 12.67
N PRO A 572 -6.91 12.08 13.74
CA PRO A 572 -7.33 11.73 15.08
C PRO A 572 -8.80 12.07 15.31
N TYR A 573 -9.53 11.19 15.98
CA TYR A 573 -10.92 11.34 16.35
C TYR A 573 -11.14 10.89 17.80
N ARG A 574 -12.07 11.52 18.51
CA ARG A 574 -12.51 11.12 19.84
C ARG A 574 -13.60 10.06 19.69
N LYS A 575 -13.47 8.97 20.41
CA LYS A 575 -14.46 7.89 20.42
C LYS A 575 -15.70 8.28 21.23
N ILE A 576 -16.87 7.90 20.73
CA ILE A 576 -18.16 8.06 21.43
C ILE A 576 -18.58 6.70 21.99
N ASN A 577 -18.90 6.67 23.27
CA ASN A 577 -19.39 5.47 23.94
C ASN A 577 -20.93 5.45 23.88
N HIS A 578 -21.50 4.30 23.49
CA HIS A 578 -22.93 4.02 23.32
C HIS A 578 -23.50 3.12 24.44
N ASP A 579 -22.92 3.13 25.65
CA ASP A 579 -23.48 2.37 26.77
C ASP A 579 -24.95 2.73 27.05
N ASP A 580 -25.28 4.02 26.89
CA ASP A 580 -26.67 4.47 26.80
C ASP A 580 -26.97 4.89 25.33
N PRO A 581 -27.72 4.08 24.56
CA PRO A 581 -28.04 4.38 23.16
C PRO A 581 -28.83 5.69 22.97
N THR A 582 -29.50 6.20 24.02
CA THR A 582 -30.28 7.44 23.94
C THR A 582 -29.43 8.68 24.20
N ASN A 583 -28.33 8.54 24.93
CA ASN A 583 -27.47 9.62 25.36
C ASN A 583 -25.97 9.27 25.30
N PRO A 584 -25.40 9.17 24.11
CA PRO A 584 -23.99 8.77 23.95
C PRO A 584 -23.02 9.79 24.60
N VAL A 585 -21.89 9.28 25.10
CA VAL A 585 -20.86 10.05 25.77
C VAL A 585 -19.61 10.15 24.93
N VAL A 586 -19.12 11.36 24.71
CA VAL A 586 -17.85 11.61 24.04
C VAL A 586 -16.71 11.39 25.03
N THR A 587 -15.84 10.43 24.74
CA THR A 587 -14.70 10.08 25.59
C THR A 587 -13.47 10.94 25.26
N ASP A 588 -12.46 10.90 26.12
CA ASP A 588 -11.15 11.49 25.83
C ASP A 588 -10.20 10.50 25.13
N GLU A 589 -10.70 9.29 24.79
CA GLU A 589 -9.96 8.29 24.00
C GLU A 589 -9.85 8.78 22.54
N VAL A 590 -8.62 8.86 22.03
CA VAL A 590 -8.35 9.29 20.66
C VAL A 590 -7.92 8.11 19.80
N VAL A 591 -8.62 7.91 18.69
CA VAL A 591 -8.34 6.89 17.69
C VAL A 591 -7.92 7.58 16.40
N TYR A 592 -6.85 7.07 15.78
CA TYR A 592 -6.43 7.50 14.45
C TYR A 592 -7.07 6.59 13.40
N MET A 593 -7.66 7.19 12.38
CA MET A 593 -8.34 6.46 11.30
C MET A 593 -7.88 6.95 9.92
N THR A 594 -7.79 5.99 8.99
CA THR A 594 -7.62 6.27 7.57
C THR A 594 -8.93 6.80 6.95
N ALA A 595 -8.86 7.37 5.75
CA ALA A 595 -10.03 7.97 5.13
C ALA A 595 -11.13 6.92 4.78
N ASP A 596 -10.72 5.73 4.39
CA ASP A 596 -11.64 4.64 4.06
C ASP A 596 -12.26 3.95 5.28
N GLU A 597 -11.64 4.05 6.45
CA GLU A 597 -12.24 3.65 7.73
C GLU A 597 -13.26 4.69 8.18
N GLU A 598 -12.92 5.98 8.08
CA GLU A 598 -13.82 7.09 8.43
C GLU A 598 -15.14 7.06 7.65
N ASP A 599 -15.12 6.61 6.40
CA ASP A 599 -16.31 6.51 5.55
C ASP A 599 -17.43 5.61 6.10
N ASN A 600 -17.12 4.78 7.10
CA ASN A 600 -18.11 3.89 7.73
C ASN A 600 -18.82 4.54 8.93
N TYR A 601 -18.37 5.73 9.38
CA TYR A 601 -18.79 6.33 10.64
C TYR A 601 -19.34 7.75 10.47
N HIS A 602 -20.25 8.13 11.35
CA HIS A 602 -20.70 9.50 11.50
C HIS A 602 -19.78 10.24 12.47
N VAL A 603 -19.25 11.38 12.04
CA VAL A 603 -18.30 12.17 12.82
C VAL A 603 -18.87 13.52 13.15
N ALA A 604 -18.97 13.84 14.45
CA ALA A 604 -19.45 15.13 14.95
C ALA A 604 -18.35 16.21 14.85
N GLN A 605 -18.75 17.45 14.63
CA GLN A 605 -17.82 18.59 14.61
C GLN A 605 -17.27 18.90 16.00
N ALA A 606 -16.01 19.31 16.06
CA ALA A 606 -15.33 19.68 17.32
C ALA A 606 -15.98 20.87 18.06
N ASN A 607 -16.75 21.70 17.38
CA ASN A 607 -17.40 22.92 17.95
C ASN A 607 -18.67 22.63 18.71
N GLU A 608 -19.21 21.41 18.64
CA GLU A 608 -20.45 21.05 19.32
C GLU A 608 -20.31 21.13 20.84
N GLN A 609 -21.36 21.62 21.50
CA GLN A 609 -21.37 21.83 22.93
C GLN A 609 -21.58 20.50 23.66
N LEU A 610 -20.65 20.20 24.55
CA LEU A 610 -20.72 19.07 25.47
C LEU A 610 -21.03 19.59 26.89
N ASP A 611 -21.75 18.80 27.66
CA ASP A 611 -21.92 19.03 29.09
C ASP A 611 -20.68 18.60 29.90
N LYS A 612 -20.75 18.65 31.23
CA LYS A 612 -19.61 18.28 32.09
C LYS A 612 -19.30 16.80 32.09
N GLU A 613 -20.26 15.97 31.69
CA GLU A 613 -20.18 14.52 31.64
C GLU A 613 -19.79 14.01 30.25
N GLY A 614 -19.73 14.92 29.24
CA GLY A 614 -19.33 14.60 27.87
C GLY A 614 -20.52 14.29 26.96
N HIS A 615 -21.76 14.55 27.34
CA HIS A 615 -22.92 14.36 26.50
C HIS A 615 -23.18 15.57 25.60
N PHE A 616 -23.73 15.35 24.42
CA PHE A 616 -24.20 16.41 23.54
C PHE A 616 -25.38 17.15 24.14
N VAL A 617 -25.28 18.47 24.24
CA VAL A 617 -26.36 19.34 24.78
C VAL A 617 -27.56 19.37 23.83
N ARG A 618 -27.31 19.34 22.51
CA ARG A 618 -28.38 19.37 21.50
C ARG A 618 -28.78 17.96 21.13
N LYS A 619 -30.07 17.79 20.72
CA LYS A 619 -30.58 16.53 20.18
C LYS A 619 -30.04 16.28 18.76
N ASN A 620 -30.02 17.34 17.93
CA ASN A 620 -29.44 17.33 16.59
C ASN A 620 -28.08 18.02 16.66
N VAL A 621 -27.07 17.38 16.12
CA VAL A 621 -25.65 17.74 16.18
C VAL A 621 -25.14 17.84 14.76
N SER A 622 -24.34 18.89 14.50
CA SER A 622 -23.70 19.06 13.20
C SER A 622 -22.56 18.05 13.03
N GLY A 623 -22.55 17.38 11.92
CA GLY A 623 -21.51 16.38 11.60
C GLY A 623 -21.44 16.08 10.14
N ARG A 624 -20.60 15.12 9.82
CA ARG A 624 -20.40 14.61 8.45
C ARG A 624 -20.49 13.10 8.39
N TYR A 625 -20.94 12.62 7.25
CA TYR A 625 -20.89 11.23 6.85
C TYR A 625 -20.47 11.18 5.38
N ARG A 626 -19.27 10.69 5.10
CA ARG A 626 -18.63 10.77 3.77
C ARG A 626 -18.61 12.22 3.25
N GLU A 627 -19.22 12.48 2.09
CA GLU A 627 -19.32 13.78 1.44
C GLU A 627 -20.40 14.69 2.05
N GLU A 628 -21.41 14.10 2.71
CA GLU A 628 -22.54 14.83 3.22
C GLU A 628 -22.24 15.48 4.59
N THR A 629 -22.50 16.79 4.68
CA THR A 629 -22.40 17.53 5.93
C THR A 629 -23.79 18.06 6.29
N GLN A 630 -24.38 17.56 7.38
CA GLN A 630 -25.72 17.96 7.84
C GLN A 630 -25.88 17.76 9.35
N GLU A 631 -27.04 18.11 9.88
CA GLU A 631 -27.40 17.80 11.26
C GLU A 631 -28.00 16.39 11.37
N TYR A 632 -27.39 15.56 12.21
CA TYR A 632 -27.85 14.21 12.53
C TYR A 632 -28.30 14.13 13.99
N GLU A 633 -29.11 13.12 14.31
CA GLU A 633 -29.43 12.84 15.71
C GLU A 633 -28.17 12.40 16.46
N ARG A 634 -27.97 12.88 17.72
CA ARG A 634 -26.78 12.61 18.53
C ARG A 634 -26.44 11.13 18.70
N ARG A 635 -27.44 10.24 18.63
CA ARG A 635 -27.26 8.77 18.74
C ARG A 635 -26.59 8.12 17.52
N MET A 636 -26.51 8.83 16.39
CA MET A 636 -25.91 8.31 15.15
C MET A 636 -24.40 8.51 15.11
N PHE A 637 -23.84 9.32 15.98
CA PHE A 637 -22.42 9.65 15.94
C PHE A 637 -21.57 8.60 16.66
N ASP A 638 -20.56 8.11 15.97
CA ASP A 638 -19.57 7.15 16.49
C ASP A 638 -18.31 7.85 16.99
N TYR A 639 -17.97 8.97 16.37
CA TYR A 639 -16.76 9.75 16.66
C TYR A 639 -17.02 11.25 16.64
N MET A 640 -16.07 12.00 17.23
CA MET A 640 -16.06 13.46 17.22
C MET A 640 -14.67 13.97 16.87
N ASP A 641 -14.58 15.06 16.13
CA ASP A 641 -13.30 15.74 15.85
C ASP A 641 -12.59 16.17 17.14
N VAL A 642 -11.26 16.02 17.16
CA VAL A 642 -10.44 16.41 18.32
C VAL A 642 -10.37 17.92 18.48
N SER A 643 -10.16 18.64 17.38
CA SER A 643 -10.01 20.10 17.37
C SER A 643 -10.31 20.67 15.99
N PRO A 644 -10.86 21.89 15.88
CA PRO A 644 -11.00 22.57 14.59
C PRO A 644 -9.66 22.82 13.88
N LYS A 645 -8.56 22.90 14.63
CA LYS A 645 -7.20 23.08 14.07
C LYS A 645 -6.74 21.90 13.23
N MET A 646 -7.32 20.69 13.44
CA MET A 646 -6.92 19.48 12.71
C MET A 646 -7.12 19.59 11.20
N VAL A 647 -8.00 20.46 10.72
CA VAL A 647 -8.32 20.58 9.29
C VAL A 647 -7.18 21.26 8.52
N PHE A 648 -6.44 22.15 9.17
CA PHE A 648 -5.47 23.04 8.54
C PHE A 648 -4.03 22.62 8.80
N SER A 649 -3.13 23.04 7.91
CA SER A 649 -1.69 22.97 8.15
C SER A 649 -1.25 23.97 9.22
N VAL A 650 -0.05 23.80 9.75
CA VAL A 650 0.52 24.68 10.78
C VAL A 650 0.60 26.13 10.28
N ALA A 651 1.05 26.34 9.05
CA ALA A 651 1.15 27.70 8.47
C ALA A 651 -0.23 28.35 8.32
N THR A 652 -1.21 27.63 7.80
CA THR A 652 -2.59 28.13 7.64
C THR A 652 -3.22 28.46 8.99
N ALA A 653 -3.00 27.64 10.00
CA ALA A 653 -3.51 27.88 11.35
C ALA A 653 -2.92 29.15 12.03
N LEU A 654 -1.79 29.65 11.55
CA LEU A 654 -1.14 30.87 12.04
C LEU A 654 -1.59 32.13 11.30
N ILE A 655 -2.39 32.02 10.26
CA ILE A 655 -2.93 33.18 9.53
C ILE A 655 -4.06 33.81 10.37
N LEU A 656 -3.87 35.07 10.82
CA LEU A 656 -4.80 35.78 11.72
C LEU A 656 -6.23 35.89 11.16
N SER A 657 -6.41 36.08 9.87
CA SER A 657 -7.71 36.16 9.22
C SER A 657 -8.49 34.80 9.29
N LEU A 658 -7.79 33.66 9.28
CA LEU A 658 -8.37 32.33 9.37
C LEU A 658 -8.63 31.92 10.83
N ILE A 659 -7.88 32.43 11.80
CA ILE A 659 -8.12 32.16 13.23
C ILE A 659 -9.55 32.51 13.63
N HIS A 660 -10.09 33.61 13.12
CA HIS A 660 -11.47 34.02 13.41
C HIS A 660 -12.51 33.10 12.76
N ILE A 661 -12.23 32.54 11.59
CA ILE A 661 -13.11 31.60 10.90
C ILE A 661 -13.15 30.27 11.65
N CYS A 662 -12.02 29.80 12.13
CA CYS A 662 -11.92 28.49 12.87
C CYS A 662 -12.52 28.60 14.30
N THR A 663 -12.84 29.78 14.79
CA THR A 663 -13.42 30.01 16.14
C THR A 663 -14.92 30.29 16.11
N ILE A 664 -15.53 30.37 14.95
CA ILE A 664 -16.98 30.43 14.73
C ILE A 664 -17.51 29.02 14.52
#